data_fccd50988b7bd8ef1a7780b32ace2093
#
_entry.id   fccd50988b7bd8ef1a7780b32ace2093
#
_cell.length_a   1.000
_cell.length_b   1.000
_cell.length_c   1.000
_cell.angle_alpha   90.00
_cell.angle_beta   90.00
_cell.angle_gamma   90.00
#
_symmetry.space_group_name_H-M   'P 1'
#
loop_
_entity.id
_entity.type
_entity.pdbx_description
1 polymer ?
#
loop_
_entity_poly.entity_id
_entity_poly.type
_entity_poly.pdbx_seq_one_letter_code
_entity_poly.pdbx_strand_id
1 'polypeptide(L)'
;MLLINFSGEDVSVELEISKFENPDWDYARSPRLVLRSLKGEWTSLARTVSMQLERHGKKAKFYLLDRSCTYDGLSFLVHRENWKVLDALAIWLAIGGEETELKPSAVRVKPWMTRVEYVALAGDDVAGKLAMEYAFTAEGFFLAELALSIPSPEYGIVIAPLFDIRHMYSASTPEKHNVSATIENNGVTLLALKDDVGVALYAEGCHFERGPQLIPWTYRFGSGFREEVNGRILFKRERRKLFVPGYIVAEQAPRLKLIIAPSDKRNVLPKIYRTTSVLDIDKRETQVCEGIVERIRKLCRNEKLTNFLSARAYCLSTFKQEVDGLLAFEAAGWWFRNIWFRDAFEVLLNNFATLCDVLDEREHVRRFLLYAMSLQDSSGRIPNKLPEFATSSLDYNSVDATLLCGIASEAFALRYADEEVASATLRYVARAIEAFSRNSMGTVNGGPVLSQGLLLSCPHHSWMDSFCEVRFGEVIVRVPCRIPREWAYKLYEKHKTLEAVRRELLKPKYFLPEVNAQWIRMLGGFLTLLEETPAVVRRAYEKWRREAEEILEMAKAYYKMVFYNSSAGYLYDVVYHDLSLRDPTPSSAAVVALSLVPELFSRKELARAFELVERELVVKRTNVMLHPRKPLTFGIVAKKRGRRYYLGDEEYHGLVVWPRDVPYLARLARIVGKDTVVEELLLSSLDHEFSEGAIFYCNELFSLAEGGNPSPSGRQSNNPVPMKNQMQAWSMWCDLYLSSV
;
A
#
# COMPACT_ATOMS: atom_id res chain seq x y z
N MET A 1 -10.03 -24.75 -4.98
CA MET A 1 -8.96 -24.99 -3.98
C MET A 1 -7.74 -24.31 -4.50
N LEU A 2 -7.21 -23.31 -3.81
CA LEU A 2 -5.91 -22.76 -4.15
C LEU A 2 -4.89 -23.86 -3.87
N LEU A 3 -4.23 -24.39 -4.89
CA LEU A 3 -3.04 -25.20 -4.71
C LEU A 3 -1.88 -24.23 -4.48
N ILE A 4 -1.63 -23.90 -3.23
CA ILE A 4 -0.39 -23.24 -2.84
C ILE A 4 0.66 -24.36 -2.84
N ASN A 5 1.33 -24.54 -3.96
CA ASN A 5 2.49 -25.44 -4.04
C ASN A 5 3.69 -24.73 -3.43
N PHE A 6 3.91 -24.94 -2.15
CA PHE A 6 5.19 -24.69 -1.52
C PHE A 6 5.99 -26.00 -1.58
N SER A 7 6.43 -26.41 -2.75
CA SER A 7 7.52 -27.37 -2.86
C SER A 7 8.81 -26.62 -2.55
N GLY A 8 9.53 -27.01 -1.54
CA GLY A 8 10.76 -26.48 -0.91
C GLY A 8 11.66 -25.44 -1.59
N GLU A 9 11.49 -25.13 -2.85
CA GLU A 9 12.33 -24.24 -3.66
C GLU A 9 11.51 -23.24 -4.52
N ASP A 10 10.18 -23.36 -4.64
CA ASP A 10 9.37 -22.52 -5.52
C ASP A 10 8.29 -21.74 -4.75
N VAL A 11 8.44 -20.42 -4.70
CA VAL A 11 7.44 -19.50 -4.13
C VAL A 11 6.45 -19.11 -5.22
N SER A 12 5.48 -19.97 -5.49
CA SER A 12 4.44 -19.72 -6.49
C SER A 12 3.04 -20.03 -5.96
N VAL A 13 2.03 -19.32 -6.51
CA VAL A 13 0.61 -19.57 -6.26
C VAL A 13 -0.05 -19.98 -7.57
N GLU A 14 -0.69 -21.14 -7.61
CA GLU A 14 -1.57 -21.54 -8.69
C GLU A 14 -3.03 -21.18 -8.35
N LEU A 15 -3.66 -20.40 -9.21
CA LEU A 15 -5.03 -19.96 -9.05
C LEU A 15 -5.97 -20.87 -9.86
N GLU A 16 -7.00 -21.41 -9.22
CA GLU A 16 -8.03 -22.22 -9.87
C GLU A 16 -9.02 -21.32 -10.61
N ILE A 17 -9.06 -21.42 -11.93
CA ILE A 17 -9.81 -20.52 -12.82
C ILE A 17 -11.31 -20.66 -12.68
N SER A 18 -11.83 -21.87 -12.42
CA SER A 18 -13.26 -22.14 -12.28
C SER A 18 -13.97 -21.23 -11.26
N LYS A 19 -13.22 -20.67 -10.30
CA LYS A 19 -13.75 -19.74 -9.31
C LYS A 19 -13.96 -18.33 -9.87
N PHE A 20 -13.34 -17.96 -10.98
CA PHE A 20 -13.34 -16.61 -11.54
C PHE A 20 -14.41 -16.42 -12.64
N GLU A 21 -15.07 -17.49 -13.07
CA GLU A 21 -16.10 -17.46 -14.11
C GLU A 21 -17.45 -16.96 -13.61
N ASN A 22 -17.65 -16.88 -12.29
CA ASN A 22 -18.92 -16.43 -11.72
C ASN A 22 -19.07 -14.90 -11.86
N PRO A 23 -20.09 -14.40 -12.61
CA PRO A 23 -20.30 -12.96 -12.82
C PRO A 23 -20.70 -12.19 -11.53
N ASP A 24 -21.09 -12.88 -10.47
CA ASP A 24 -21.51 -12.30 -9.19
C ASP A 24 -20.38 -12.19 -8.15
N TRP A 25 -19.15 -12.38 -8.57
CA TRP A 25 -18.00 -12.28 -7.68
C TRP A 25 -17.81 -10.86 -7.13
N ASP A 26 -17.46 -10.79 -5.85
CA ASP A 26 -17.04 -9.54 -5.21
C ASP A 26 -15.68 -9.12 -5.79
N TYR A 27 -15.70 -8.15 -6.69
CA TYR A 27 -14.47 -7.64 -7.35
C TYR A 27 -13.41 -7.14 -6.37
N ALA A 28 -13.81 -6.73 -5.16
CA ALA A 28 -12.86 -6.33 -4.13
C ALA A 28 -12.06 -7.52 -3.57
N ARG A 29 -12.66 -8.71 -3.57
CA ARG A 29 -12.03 -9.97 -3.14
C ARG A 29 -11.35 -10.73 -4.28
N SER A 30 -11.60 -10.35 -5.53
CA SER A 30 -11.03 -11.05 -6.68
C SER A 30 -9.49 -10.99 -6.64
N PRO A 31 -8.80 -12.13 -6.81
CA PRO A 31 -7.36 -12.17 -6.88
C PRO A 31 -6.82 -11.25 -7.97
N ARG A 32 -5.83 -10.44 -7.62
CA ARG A 32 -5.11 -9.56 -8.53
C ARG A 32 -3.71 -10.05 -8.76
N LEU A 33 -3.33 -10.00 -10.01
CA LEU A 33 -1.97 -10.23 -10.46
C LEU A 33 -1.23 -8.90 -10.36
N VAL A 34 -0.14 -8.88 -9.61
CA VAL A 34 0.65 -7.68 -9.39
C VAL A 34 2.10 -7.96 -9.69
N LEU A 35 2.70 -7.11 -10.49
CA LEU A 35 4.14 -7.07 -10.73
C LEU A 35 4.65 -5.67 -10.46
N ARG A 36 5.75 -5.56 -9.74
CA ARG A 36 6.34 -4.27 -9.36
C ARG A 36 7.85 -4.25 -9.60
N SER A 37 8.34 -3.08 -9.97
CA SER A 37 9.76 -2.74 -10.04
C SER A 37 9.97 -1.33 -9.49
N LEU A 38 11.22 -0.89 -9.37
CA LEU A 38 11.55 0.49 -8.95
C LEU A 38 10.85 1.57 -9.80
N LYS A 39 10.52 1.28 -11.06
CA LYS A 39 9.98 2.27 -12.01
C LYS A 39 8.61 1.91 -12.56
N GLY A 40 8.24 0.65 -12.54
CA GLY A 40 7.01 0.16 -13.15
C GLY A 40 6.13 -0.63 -12.20
N GLU A 41 4.83 -0.60 -12.47
CA GLU A 41 3.82 -1.42 -11.79
C GLU A 41 2.80 -1.89 -12.81
N TRP A 42 2.45 -3.17 -12.78
CA TRP A 42 1.40 -3.76 -13.59
C TRP A 42 0.42 -4.52 -12.70
N THR A 43 -0.87 -4.28 -12.92
CA THR A 43 -1.95 -4.94 -12.18
C THR A 43 -3.10 -5.32 -13.09
N SER A 44 -3.67 -6.49 -12.85
CA SER A 44 -4.90 -6.97 -13.49
C SER A 44 -5.63 -7.95 -12.59
N LEU A 45 -6.87 -8.32 -12.92
CA LEU A 45 -7.51 -9.49 -12.30
C LEU A 45 -6.91 -10.78 -12.86
N ALA A 46 -6.92 -11.84 -12.06
CA ALA A 46 -6.57 -13.20 -12.47
C ALA A 46 -7.66 -13.85 -13.36
N ARG A 47 -8.39 -13.05 -14.12
CA ARG A 47 -9.53 -13.45 -14.93
C ARG A 47 -9.41 -12.92 -16.34
N THR A 48 -9.78 -13.73 -17.33
CA THR A 48 -9.83 -13.33 -18.74
C THR A 48 -11.22 -12.86 -19.12
N VAL A 49 -11.28 -11.81 -19.92
CA VAL A 49 -12.50 -11.32 -20.59
C VAL A 49 -12.24 -11.16 -22.07
N SER A 50 -13.33 -11.11 -22.85
CA SER A 50 -13.26 -10.80 -24.28
C SER A 50 -13.79 -9.41 -24.58
N MET A 51 -13.30 -8.82 -25.67
CA MET A 51 -13.81 -7.59 -26.24
C MET A 51 -13.84 -7.67 -27.76
N GLN A 52 -14.73 -6.93 -28.37
CA GLN A 52 -14.80 -6.83 -29.84
C GLN A 52 -14.05 -5.59 -30.32
N LEU A 53 -13.10 -5.78 -31.22
CA LEU A 53 -12.39 -4.72 -31.94
C LEU A 53 -12.68 -4.82 -33.44
N GLU A 54 -12.66 -3.69 -34.13
CA GLU A 54 -12.83 -3.67 -35.57
C GLU A 54 -11.45 -3.82 -36.23
N ARG A 55 -11.29 -4.87 -37.06
CA ARG A 55 -10.10 -5.11 -37.88
C ARG A 55 -10.50 -5.42 -39.29
N HIS A 56 -9.95 -4.74 -40.30
CA HIS A 56 -10.30 -4.87 -41.73
C HIS A 56 -11.82 -4.76 -42.02
N GLY A 57 -12.50 -3.84 -41.28
CA GLY A 57 -13.96 -3.64 -41.43
C GLY A 57 -14.83 -4.76 -40.85
N LYS A 58 -14.24 -5.71 -40.12
CA LYS A 58 -14.95 -6.79 -39.43
C LYS A 58 -14.71 -6.73 -37.92
N LYS A 59 -15.71 -7.15 -37.16
CA LYS A 59 -15.56 -7.31 -35.68
C LYS A 59 -14.83 -8.61 -35.41
N ALA A 60 -13.72 -8.52 -34.67
CA ALA A 60 -12.91 -9.64 -34.22
C ALA A 60 -12.95 -9.71 -32.69
N LYS A 61 -12.94 -10.91 -32.12
CA LYS A 61 -13.03 -11.14 -30.69
C LYS A 61 -11.62 -11.27 -30.07
N PHE A 62 -11.23 -10.30 -29.28
CA PHE A 62 -9.94 -10.26 -28.58
C PHE A 62 -10.10 -10.66 -27.12
N TYR A 63 -9.09 -11.32 -26.56
CA TYR A 63 -9.04 -11.80 -25.18
C TYR A 63 -7.96 -11.06 -24.40
N LEU A 64 -8.22 -10.73 -23.15
CA LEU A 64 -7.29 -10.00 -22.28
C LEU A 64 -7.58 -10.29 -20.82
N LEU A 65 -6.60 -10.03 -19.95
CA LEU A 65 -6.81 -10.04 -18.52
C LEU A 65 -7.74 -8.89 -18.11
N ASP A 66 -8.71 -9.20 -17.26
CA ASP A 66 -9.73 -8.24 -16.84
C ASP A 66 -9.13 -7.13 -15.97
N ARG A 67 -9.73 -5.98 -16.00
CA ARG A 67 -9.40 -4.78 -15.23
C ARG A 67 -10.64 -4.36 -14.47
N SER A 68 -10.56 -4.33 -13.15
CA SER A 68 -11.71 -3.98 -12.33
C SER A 68 -11.83 -2.49 -12.08
N CYS A 69 -10.72 -1.76 -12.03
CA CYS A 69 -10.69 -0.32 -11.77
C CYS A 69 -9.75 0.42 -12.72
N THR A 70 -9.89 1.74 -12.74
CA THR A 70 -9.12 2.62 -13.64
C THR A 70 -7.62 2.69 -13.32
N TYR A 71 -7.19 2.14 -12.19
CA TYR A 71 -5.77 2.07 -11.81
C TYR A 71 -5.10 0.77 -12.25
N ASP A 72 -5.88 -0.25 -12.65
CA ASP A 72 -5.32 -1.48 -13.21
C ASP A 72 -4.65 -1.20 -14.57
N GLY A 73 -3.72 -2.06 -14.98
CA GLY A 73 -2.89 -1.93 -16.17
C GLY A 73 -1.44 -1.62 -15.84
N LEU A 74 -0.71 -1.06 -16.78
CA LEU A 74 0.70 -0.70 -16.66
C LEU A 74 0.86 0.77 -16.33
N SER A 75 1.67 1.06 -15.31
CA SER A 75 2.11 2.42 -14.97
C SER A 75 3.63 2.49 -14.84
N PHE A 76 4.18 3.69 -15.05
CA PHE A 76 5.59 4.00 -14.82
C PHE A 76 5.75 5.28 -14.00
N LEU A 77 6.83 5.33 -13.23
CA LEU A 77 7.32 6.57 -12.64
C LEU A 77 8.14 7.34 -13.69
N VAL A 78 7.63 8.51 -14.07
CA VAL A 78 8.31 9.42 -15.00
C VAL A 78 8.54 10.72 -14.24
N HIS A 79 9.79 11.12 -14.05
CA HIS A 79 10.16 12.31 -13.25
C HIS A 79 9.50 12.36 -11.87
N ARG A 80 9.42 11.23 -11.16
CA ARG A 80 8.76 11.01 -9.87
C ARG A 80 7.23 11.02 -9.90
N GLU A 81 6.62 11.31 -11.03
CA GLU A 81 5.18 11.27 -11.21
C GLU A 81 4.73 9.87 -11.64
N ASN A 82 3.64 9.39 -11.08
CA ASN A 82 3.09 8.09 -11.45
C ASN A 82 2.10 8.24 -12.61
N TRP A 83 2.48 7.69 -13.77
CA TRP A 83 1.71 7.73 -15.00
C TRP A 83 1.20 6.35 -15.38
N LYS A 84 -0.12 6.19 -15.49
CA LYS A 84 -0.70 5.05 -16.19
C LYS A 84 -0.40 5.22 -17.69
N VAL A 85 0.01 4.14 -18.36
CA VAL A 85 0.40 4.20 -19.77
C VAL A 85 -0.37 3.20 -20.65
N LEU A 86 -0.65 2.02 -20.12
CA LEU A 86 -1.37 0.96 -20.85
C LEU A 86 -2.45 0.37 -19.96
N ASP A 87 -3.64 0.21 -20.52
CA ASP A 87 -4.75 -0.41 -19.78
C ASP A 87 -4.68 -1.94 -19.88
N ALA A 88 -4.39 -2.49 -21.05
CA ALA A 88 -4.20 -3.92 -21.29
C ALA A 88 -3.55 -4.20 -22.63
N LEU A 89 -3.13 -5.47 -22.82
CA LEU A 89 -2.81 -6.09 -24.10
C LEU A 89 -3.94 -7.06 -24.43
N ALA A 90 -4.66 -6.82 -25.52
CA ALA A 90 -5.71 -7.70 -26.00
C ALA A 90 -5.17 -8.56 -27.15
N ILE A 91 -5.52 -9.86 -27.13
CA ILE A 91 -4.96 -10.86 -28.04
C ILE A 91 -6.08 -11.46 -28.87
N TRP A 92 -5.83 -11.56 -30.15
CA TRP A 92 -6.60 -12.36 -31.09
C TRP A 92 -5.69 -13.45 -31.68
N LEU A 93 -6.23 -14.66 -31.83
CA LEU A 93 -5.50 -15.81 -32.34
C LEU A 93 -6.34 -16.48 -33.43
N ALA A 94 -5.70 -16.81 -34.56
CA ALA A 94 -6.25 -17.68 -35.59
C ALA A 94 -5.33 -18.88 -35.80
N ILE A 95 -5.91 -20.06 -36.01
CA ILE A 95 -5.22 -21.31 -36.28
C ILE A 95 -5.91 -21.98 -37.46
N GLY A 96 -5.14 -22.35 -38.51
CA GLY A 96 -5.69 -22.93 -39.71
C GLY A 96 -6.62 -21.99 -40.49
N GLY A 97 -6.43 -20.67 -40.34
CA GLY A 97 -7.29 -19.65 -40.96
C GLY A 97 -8.57 -19.34 -40.18
N GLU A 98 -8.87 -20.05 -39.11
CA GLU A 98 -10.07 -19.86 -38.28
C GLU A 98 -9.75 -19.09 -36.99
N GLU A 99 -10.67 -18.18 -36.61
CA GLU A 99 -10.60 -17.47 -35.31
C GLU A 99 -10.83 -18.45 -34.16
N THR A 100 -9.96 -18.42 -33.17
CA THR A 100 -10.03 -19.32 -32.01
C THR A 100 -10.56 -18.64 -30.77
N GLU A 101 -11.32 -19.38 -29.94
CA GLU A 101 -11.68 -18.96 -28.61
C GLU A 101 -10.56 -19.29 -27.63
N LEU A 102 -10.10 -18.30 -26.84
CA LEU A 102 -9.12 -18.50 -25.79
C LEU A 102 -9.81 -18.70 -24.44
N LYS A 103 -9.75 -19.91 -23.89
CA LYS A 103 -10.22 -20.23 -22.54
C LYS A 103 -9.04 -20.35 -21.59
N PRO A 104 -8.99 -19.57 -20.50
CA PRO A 104 -7.93 -19.69 -19.52
C PRO A 104 -7.98 -21.10 -18.88
N SER A 105 -6.83 -21.73 -18.71
CA SER A 105 -6.70 -23.08 -18.12
C SER A 105 -5.90 -23.07 -16.81
N ALA A 106 -4.90 -22.20 -16.68
CA ALA A 106 -4.14 -22.02 -15.45
C ALA A 106 -3.59 -20.60 -15.31
N VAL A 107 -3.46 -20.14 -14.07
CA VAL A 107 -2.74 -18.89 -13.73
C VAL A 107 -1.76 -19.21 -12.63
N ARG A 108 -0.46 -19.02 -12.90
CA ARG A 108 0.63 -19.16 -11.92
C ARG A 108 1.20 -17.79 -11.63
N VAL A 109 1.34 -17.45 -10.34
CA VAL A 109 1.86 -16.17 -9.87
C VAL A 109 3.08 -16.40 -9.00
N LYS A 110 4.17 -15.72 -9.32
CA LYS A 110 5.33 -15.52 -8.45
C LYS A 110 5.44 -14.04 -8.13
N PRO A 111 6.13 -13.63 -7.07
CA PRO A 111 6.31 -12.20 -6.75
C PRO A 111 6.90 -11.36 -7.89
N TRP A 112 7.63 -11.97 -8.82
CA TRP A 112 8.36 -11.31 -9.92
C TRP A 112 7.83 -11.65 -11.32
N MET A 113 6.93 -12.63 -11.46
CA MET A 113 6.36 -13.00 -12.74
C MET A 113 4.95 -13.56 -12.63
N THR A 114 4.19 -13.41 -13.70
CA THR A 114 2.88 -14.03 -13.86
C THR A 114 2.84 -14.82 -15.15
N ARG A 115 2.31 -16.05 -15.11
CA ARG A 115 2.04 -16.89 -16.27
C ARG A 115 0.56 -17.23 -16.34
N VAL A 116 -0.05 -16.98 -17.49
CA VAL A 116 -1.44 -17.33 -17.82
C VAL A 116 -1.44 -18.30 -18.97
N GLU A 117 -2.08 -19.44 -18.82
CA GLU A 117 -2.21 -20.46 -19.85
C GLU A 117 -3.65 -20.47 -20.37
N TYR A 118 -3.75 -20.60 -21.70
CA TYR A 118 -5.02 -20.69 -22.42
C TYR A 118 -5.04 -21.95 -23.25
N VAL A 119 -6.23 -22.57 -23.33
CA VAL A 119 -6.58 -23.51 -24.39
C VAL A 119 -7.22 -22.72 -25.51
N ALA A 120 -6.72 -22.87 -26.73
CA ALA A 120 -7.30 -22.30 -27.93
C ALA A 120 -8.27 -23.29 -28.55
N LEU A 121 -9.53 -22.90 -28.75
CA LEU A 121 -10.59 -23.72 -29.33
C LEU A 121 -11.00 -23.22 -30.71
N ALA A 122 -11.08 -24.11 -31.67
CA ALA A 122 -11.74 -23.89 -32.97
C ALA A 122 -13.07 -24.68 -32.92
N GLY A 123 -14.18 -23.96 -32.75
CA GLY A 123 -15.45 -24.61 -32.38
C GLY A 123 -15.30 -25.28 -30.98
N ASP A 124 -15.58 -26.59 -30.93
CA ASP A 124 -15.46 -27.40 -29.68
C ASP A 124 -14.10 -28.16 -29.60
N ASP A 125 -13.29 -28.09 -30.63
CA ASP A 125 -12.02 -28.81 -30.69
C ASP A 125 -10.83 -28.01 -30.15
N VAL A 126 -9.90 -28.67 -29.45
CA VAL A 126 -8.66 -28.04 -28.97
C VAL A 126 -7.71 -27.88 -30.14
N ALA A 127 -7.56 -26.65 -30.64
CA ALA A 127 -6.66 -26.30 -31.73
C ALA A 127 -5.21 -26.04 -31.27
N GLY A 128 -5.01 -25.67 -29.97
CA GLY A 128 -3.69 -25.39 -29.46
C GLY A 128 -3.70 -24.88 -28.00
N LYS A 129 -2.51 -24.46 -27.52
CA LYS A 129 -2.33 -23.83 -26.22
C LYS A 129 -1.50 -22.57 -26.39
N LEU A 130 -1.88 -21.50 -25.68
CA LEU A 130 -1.16 -20.24 -25.61
C LEU A 130 -0.74 -20.00 -24.17
N ALA A 131 0.55 -19.77 -23.91
CA ALA A 131 1.04 -19.26 -22.65
C ALA A 131 1.44 -17.80 -22.78
N MET A 132 1.04 -16.97 -21.81
CA MET A 132 1.47 -15.59 -21.67
C MET A 132 2.21 -15.41 -20.38
N GLU A 133 3.39 -14.84 -20.45
CA GLU A 133 4.24 -14.56 -19.30
C GLU A 133 4.54 -13.06 -19.20
N TYR A 134 4.51 -12.53 -18.00
CA TYR A 134 4.78 -11.13 -17.70
C TYR A 134 5.82 -11.00 -16.61
N ALA A 135 6.77 -10.07 -16.78
CA ALA A 135 7.79 -9.73 -15.80
C ALA A 135 8.28 -8.30 -15.98
N PHE A 136 9.06 -7.78 -15.03
CA PHE A 136 9.86 -6.56 -15.21
C PHE A 136 11.33 -6.91 -15.37
N THR A 137 12.02 -6.26 -16.32
CA THR A 137 13.47 -6.37 -16.47
C THR A 137 14.20 -5.67 -15.32
N ALA A 138 15.51 -5.85 -15.21
CA ALA A 138 16.33 -5.16 -14.22
C ALA A 138 16.26 -3.62 -14.34
N GLU A 139 16.07 -3.11 -15.57
CA GLU A 139 15.90 -1.69 -15.85
C GLU A 139 14.52 -1.15 -15.48
N GLY A 140 13.59 -2.04 -15.07
CA GLY A 140 12.21 -1.73 -14.73
C GLY A 140 11.29 -1.61 -15.95
N PHE A 141 11.63 -2.23 -17.09
CA PHE A 141 10.79 -2.28 -18.29
C PHE A 141 9.84 -3.49 -18.21
N PHE A 142 8.62 -3.29 -18.69
CA PHE A 142 7.64 -4.37 -18.71
C PHE A 142 7.87 -5.28 -19.90
N LEU A 143 7.99 -6.59 -19.64
CA LEU A 143 8.19 -7.64 -20.62
C LEU A 143 6.97 -8.54 -20.64
N ALA A 144 6.44 -8.82 -21.85
CA ALA A 144 5.40 -9.80 -22.08
C ALA A 144 5.88 -10.79 -23.15
N GLU A 145 5.86 -12.07 -22.84
CA GLU A 145 6.19 -13.15 -23.76
C GLU A 145 4.98 -14.06 -24.00
N LEU A 146 4.71 -14.36 -25.27
CA LEU A 146 3.69 -15.27 -25.69
C LEU A 146 4.34 -16.48 -26.36
N ALA A 147 3.91 -17.67 -25.96
CA ALA A 147 4.38 -18.93 -26.54
C ALA A 147 3.16 -19.76 -26.96
N LEU A 148 3.08 -20.05 -28.24
CA LEU A 148 2.03 -20.85 -28.85
C LEU A 148 2.53 -22.27 -29.11
N SER A 149 1.77 -23.27 -28.66
CA SER A 149 2.00 -24.69 -28.94
C SER A 149 0.81 -25.21 -29.73
N ILE A 150 1.02 -25.50 -30.99
CA ILE A 150 -0.02 -25.92 -31.97
C ILE A 150 0.46 -27.03 -32.88
N PRO A 151 -0.47 -27.89 -33.36
CA PRO A 151 -0.17 -28.91 -34.36
C PRO A 151 -0.20 -28.38 -35.82
N SER A 152 -0.75 -27.18 -36.07
CA SER A 152 -0.91 -26.60 -37.40
C SER A 152 0.26 -25.68 -37.77
N PRO A 153 0.72 -25.69 -39.03
CA PRO A 153 1.72 -24.72 -39.52
C PRO A 153 1.14 -23.31 -39.82
N GLU A 154 -0.19 -23.19 -39.94
CA GLU A 154 -0.85 -21.93 -40.24
C GLU A 154 -1.47 -21.33 -38.99
N TYR A 155 -0.93 -20.21 -38.52
CA TYR A 155 -1.46 -19.43 -37.41
C TYR A 155 -1.05 -17.98 -37.45
N GLY A 156 -1.81 -17.13 -36.80
CA GLY A 156 -1.52 -15.70 -36.63
C GLY A 156 -1.89 -15.21 -35.27
N ILE A 157 -0.97 -14.48 -34.65
CA ILE A 157 -1.19 -13.79 -33.36
C ILE A 157 -1.30 -12.30 -33.62
N VAL A 158 -2.35 -11.66 -33.10
CA VAL A 158 -2.56 -10.22 -33.23
C VAL A 158 -2.71 -9.64 -31.83
N ILE A 159 -1.94 -8.59 -31.54
CA ILE A 159 -2.01 -7.89 -30.24
C ILE A 159 -2.51 -6.47 -30.48
N ALA A 160 -3.54 -6.09 -29.74
CA ALA A 160 -4.05 -4.74 -29.67
C ALA A 160 -3.63 -4.11 -28.33
N PRO A 161 -2.68 -3.16 -28.31
CA PRO A 161 -2.36 -2.40 -27.11
C PRO A 161 -3.45 -1.36 -26.86
N LEU A 162 -3.99 -1.35 -25.63
CA LEU A 162 -5.01 -0.40 -25.19
C LEU A 162 -4.34 0.69 -24.33
N PHE A 163 -4.20 1.89 -24.88
CA PHE A 163 -3.53 2.99 -24.20
C PHE A 163 -4.50 3.85 -23.39
N ASP A 164 -4.03 4.27 -22.21
CA ASP A 164 -4.67 5.27 -21.34
C ASP A 164 -3.57 6.09 -20.65
N ILE A 165 -2.82 6.88 -21.44
CA ILE A 165 -1.71 7.70 -20.91
C ILE A 165 -2.28 8.88 -20.14
N ARG A 166 -2.03 8.87 -18.84
CA ARG A 166 -2.48 9.91 -17.93
C ARG A 166 -1.72 9.87 -16.59
N HIS A 167 -1.59 11.02 -15.96
CA HIS A 167 -1.22 11.03 -14.54
C HIS A 167 -2.28 10.26 -13.72
N MET A 168 -1.85 9.51 -12.69
CA MET A 168 -2.76 8.62 -11.94
C MET A 168 -3.98 9.32 -11.35
N TYR A 169 -3.86 10.59 -10.98
CA TYR A 169 -4.98 11.40 -10.45
C TYR A 169 -5.81 12.12 -11.53
N SER A 170 -5.39 12.07 -12.79
CA SER A 170 -6.05 12.79 -13.88
C SER A 170 -7.15 11.98 -14.54
N ALA A 171 -8.09 12.69 -15.17
CA ALA A 171 -9.07 12.07 -16.05
C ALA A 171 -8.41 11.53 -17.32
N SER A 172 -8.98 10.45 -17.88
CA SER A 172 -8.58 9.93 -19.18
C SER A 172 -9.02 10.87 -20.30
N THR A 173 -8.11 11.14 -21.25
CA THR A 173 -8.37 11.92 -22.47
C THR A 173 -7.75 11.21 -23.67
N PRO A 174 -8.32 10.04 -24.06
CA PRO A 174 -7.71 9.16 -25.07
C PRO A 174 -7.62 9.79 -26.46
N GLU A 175 -8.47 10.77 -26.77
CA GLU A 175 -8.45 11.54 -28.02
C GLU A 175 -7.21 12.41 -28.19
N LYS A 176 -6.45 12.64 -27.13
CA LYS A 176 -5.19 13.43 -27.15
C LYS A 176 -3.93 12.58 -27.38
N HIS A 177 -4.06 11.26 -27.51
CA HIS A 177 -2.91 10.41 -27.77
C HIS A 177 -2.41 10.55 -29.20
N ASN A 178 -1.11 10.76 -29.35
CA ASN A 178 -0.39 10.68 -30.62
C ASN A 178 0.41 9.39 -30.67
N VAL A 179 0.21 8.59 -31.74
CA VAL A 179 0.95 7.36 -31.92
C VAL A 179 1.64 7.34 -33.27
N SER A 180 2.93 7.04 -33.22
CA SER A 180 3.76 6.75 -34.41
C SER A 180 4.29 5.33 -34.36
N ALA A 181 4.43 4.71 -35.49
CA ALA A 181 5.07 3.42 -35.65
C ALA A 181 6.30 3.57 -36.55
N THR A 182 7.42 3.04 -36.11
CA THR A 182 8.67 2.99 -36.86
C THR A 182 9.03 1.51 -37.07
N ILE A 183 9.35 1.13 -38.31
CA ILE A 183 9.78 -0.22 -38.64
C ILE A 183 11.26 -0.15 -39.01
N GLU A 184 12.11 -0.80 -38.22
CA GLU A 184 13.56 -0.87 -38.46
C GLU A 184 14.07 -2.28 -38.15
N ASN A 185 14.95 -2.81 -39.02
CA ASN A 185 15.66 -4.07 -38.78
C ASN A 185 14.76 -5.25 -38.32
N ASN A 186 13.65 -5.49 -38.98
CA ASN A 186 12.67 -6.51 -38.64
C ASN A 186 11.95 -6.31 -37.30
N GLY A 187 12.03 -5.09 -36.72
CA GLY A 187 11.33 -4.72 -35.49
C GLY A 187 10.34 -3.58 -35.71
N VAL A 188 9.29 -3.57 -34.88
CA VAL A 188 8.30 -2.49 -34.79
C VAL A 188 8.46 -1.76 -33.47
N THR A 189 8.66 -0.45 -33.54
CA THR A 189 8.58 0.44 -32.37
C THR A 189 7.31 1.26 -32.47
N LEU A 190 6.38 1.08 -31.52
CA LEU A 190 5.26 1.98 -31.32
C LEU A 190 5.63 3.01 -30.27
N LEU A 191 5.50 4.27 -30.60
CA LEU A 191 5.66 5.38 -29.68
C LEU A 191 4.30 6.05 -29.48
N ALA A 192 3.75 5.95 -28.28
CA ALA A 192 2.53 6.64 -27.89
C ALA A 192 2.88 7.80 -26.95
N LEU A 193 2.43 9.00 -27.30
CA LEU A 193 2.71 10.24 -26.58
C LEU A 193 1.40 10.94 -26.20
N LYS A 194 1.41 11.56 -25.04
CA LYS A 194 0.42 12.54 -24.61
C LYS A 194 1.11 13.60 -23.80
N ASP A 195 0.99 14.83 -24.23
CA ASP A 195 1.76 15.94 -23.69
C ASP A 195 3.28 15.61 -23.78
N ASP A 196 4.03 15.77 -22.70
CA ASP A 196 5.46 15.46 -22.64
C ASP A 196 5.78 14.04 -22.15
N VAL A 197 4.74 13.24 -21.84
CA VAL A 197 4.90 11.87 -21.35
C VAL A 197 4.50 10.87 -22.40
N GLY A 198 5.28 9.82 -22.53
CA GLY A 198 5.01 8.78 -23.48
C GLY A 198 5.53 7.41 -23.09
N VAL A 199 5.09 6.43 -23.85
CA VAL A 199 5.50 5.04 -23.73
C VAL A 199 5.95 4.53 -25.08
N ALA A 200 7.03 3.76 -25.09
CA ALA A 200 7.51 3.03 -26.24
C ALA A 200 7.28 1.53 -26.05
N LEU A 201 6.74 0.88 -27.06
CA LEU A 201 6.58 -0.57 -27.16
C LEU A 201 7.40 -1.07 -28.34
N TYR A 202 8.19 -2.13 -28.15
CA TYR A 202 9.01 -2.74 -29.18
C TYR A 202 8.75 -4.24 -29.31
N ALA A 203 8.71 -4.74 -30.56
CA ALA A 203 8.61 -6.15 -30.90
C ALA A 203 9.36 -6.44 -32.19
N GLU A 204 9.90 -7.67 -32.35
CA GLU A 204 10.54 -8.18 -33.59
C GLU A 204 9.71 -9.28 -34.24
N GLY A 205 9.91 -9.50 -35.55
CA GLY A 205 9.23 -10.54 -36.29
C GLY A 205 7.73 -10.29 -36.51
N CYS A 206 7.31 -9.03 -36.46
CA CYS A 206 5.92 -8.62 -36.63
C CYS A 206 5.83 -7.34 -37.45
N HIS A 207 4.61 -7.04 -37.93
CA HIS A 207 4.31 -5.77 -38.57
C HIS A 207 3.20 -5.03 -37.82
N PHE A 208 3.01 -3.75 -38.15
CA PHE A 208 1.98 -2.92 -37.55
C PHE A 208 0.88 -2.59 -38.59
N GLU A 209 -0.34 -2.98 -38.24
CA GLU A 209 -1.55 -2.58 -38.98
C GLU A 209 -2.17 -1.36 -38.27
N ARG A 210 -2.22 -0.25 -38.98
CA ARG A 210 -2.84 0.96 -38.47
C ARG A 210 -4.36 0.84 -38.49
N GLY A 211 -5.03 1.12 -37.36
CA GLY A 211 -6.50 1.07 -37.26
C GLY A 211 -6.95 1.76 -35.97
N PRO A 212 -6.83 3.12 -35.90
CA PRO A 212 -7.13 3.82 -34.66
C PRO A 212 -8.62 3.75 -34.34
N GLN A 213 -8.94 3.36 -33.10
CA GLN A 213 -10.29 3.34 -32.58
C GLN A 213 -10.35 3.74 -31.12
N LEU A 214 -11.51 4.30 -30.74
CA LEU A 214 -11.83 4.62 -29.35
C LEU A 214 -12.84 3.60 -28.81
N ILE A 215 -12.43 2.83 -27.81
CA ILE A 215 -13.21 1.73 -27.28
C ILE A 215 -13.83 2.14 -25.93
N PRO A 216 -15.17 2.10 -25.80
CA PRO A 216 -15.81 2.29 -24.50
C PRO A 216 -15.55 1.08 -23.60
N TRP A 217 -15.14 1.35 -22.35
CA TRP A 217 -14.94 0.31 -21.33
C TRP A 217 -15.63 0.70 -20.02
N THR A 218 -16.20 -0.27 -19.33
CA THR A 218 -16.80 -0.07 -18.03
C THR A 218 -16.05 -0.87 -16.97
N TYR A 219 -15.34 -0.16 -16.10
CA TYR A 219 -14.74 -0.76 -14.92
C TYR A 219 -15.85 -1.02 -13.88
N ARG A 220 -15.97 -2.27 -13.43
CA ARG A 220 -17.08 -2.69 -12.56
C ARG A 220 -16.89 -2.29 -11.12
N PHE A 221 -15.65 -2.14 -10.68
CA PHE A 221 -15.30 -1.73 -9.32
C PHE A 221 -15.00 -0.23 -9.19
N GLY A 222 -14.81 0.47 -10.28
CA GLY A 222 -14.60 1.91 -10.43
C GLY A 222 -13.71 2.53 -9.36
N SER A 223 -12.46 2.86 -9.65
CA SER A 223 -11.51 3.50 -8.73
C SER A 223 -11.38 2.83 -7.34
N GLY A 224 -11.83 1.57 -7.18
CA GLY A 224 -11.78 0.84 -5.92
C GLY A 224 -12.79 1.29 -4.86
N PHE A 225 -13.87 2.00 -5.24
CA PHE A 225 -14.84 2.56 -4.31
C PHE A 225 -16.22 1.92 -4.44
N ARG A 226 -16.97 1.99 -3.33
CA ARG A 226 -18.40 1.69 -3.29
C ARG A 226 -19.20 2.99 -3.30
N GLU A 227 -20.47 2.89 -3.63
CA GLU A 227 -21.44 3.98 -3.56
C GLU A 227 -22.77 3.47 -3.00
N GLU A 228 -23.52 4.34 -2.35
CA GLU A 228 -24.88 4.05 -1.90
C GLU A 228 -25.88 4.57 -2.94
N VAL A 229 -26.68 3.66 -3.50
CA VAL A 229 -27.74 3.98 -4.47
C VAL A 229 -29.06 3.39 -3.98
N ASN A 230 -30.04 4.26 -3.67
CA ASN A 230 -31.36 3.87 -3.18
C ASN A 230 -31.29 2.92 -1.97
N GLY A 231 -30.43 3.22 -1.00
CA GLY A 231 -30.26 2.42 0.22
C GLY A 231 -29.49 1.10 0.01
N ARG A 232 -28.95 0.85 -1.18
CA ARG A 232 -28.13 -0.32 -1.50
C ARG A 232 -26.67 0.09 -1.70
N ILE A 233 -25.76 -0.69 -1.13
CA ILE A 233 -24.32 -0.50 -1.33
C ILE A 233 -23.90 -1.28 -2.56
N LEU A 234 -23.41 -0.57 -3.56
CA LEU A 234 -22.97 -1.12 -4.84
C LEU A 234 -21.49 -0.77 -5.07
N PHE A 235 -20.81 -1.56 -5.89
CA PHE A 235 -19.50 -1.16 -6.41
C PHE A 235 -19.69 -0.01 -7.42
N LYS A 236 -18.95 1.06 -7.21
CA LYS A 236 -18.94 2.18 -8.14
C LYS A 236 -18.50 1.72 -9.52
N ARG A 237 -19.32 1.98 -10.53
CA ARG A 237 -18.99 1.72 -11.92
C ARG A 237 -18.40 2.97 -12.56
N GLU A 238 -17.38 2.79 -13.37
CA GLU A 238 -16.73 3.90 -14.05
C GLU A 238 -16.61 3.60 -15.55
N ARG A 239 -17.12 4.50 -16.39
CA ARG A 239 -17.01 4.40 -17.85
C ARG A 239 -15.87 5.25 -18.34
N ARG A 240 -15.03 4.67 -19.18
CA ARG A 240 -13.89 5.34 -19.83
C ARG A 240 -13.86 5.02 -21.32
N LYS A 241 -13.07 5.78 -22.07
CA LYS A 241 -12.68 5.43 -23.42
C LYS A 241 -11.21 5.06 -23.42
N LEU A 242 -10.85 4.02 -24.14
CA LEU A 242 -9.48 3.54 -24.34
C LEU A 242 -9.10 3.75 -25.80
N PHE A 243 -7.84 4.03 -26.05
CA PHE A 243 -7.32 4.26 -27.39
C PHE A 243 -6.55 3.02 -27.87
N VAL A 244 -6.96 2.48 -29.03
CA VAL A 244 -6.26 1.43 -29.75
C VAL A 244 -5.70 2.05 -31.03
N PRO A 245 -4.38 2.19 -31.21
CA PRO A 245 -3.79 2.80 -32.40
C PRO A 245 -3.84 1.91 -33.62
N GLY A 246 -3.93 0.60 -33.41
CA GLY A 246 -3.86 -0.46 -34.40
C GLY A 246 -3.39 -1.76 -33.79
N TYR A 247 -2.78 -2.61 -34.58
CA TYR A 247 -2.47 -4.00 -34.26
C TYR A 247 -1.02 -4.34 -34.53
N ILE A 248 -0.39 -5.10 -33.64
CA ILE A 248 0.88 -5.77 -33.87
C ILE A 248 0.54 -7.18 -34.34
N VAL A 249 0.94 -7.52 -35.53
CA VAL A 249 0.62 -8.79 -36.21
C VAL A 249 1.87 -9.62 -36.36
N ALA A 250 1.84 -10.83 -35.78
CA ALA A 250 2.89 -11.84 -35.92
C ALA A 250 2.32 -13.04 -36.70
N GLU A 251 2.80 -13.25 -37.92
CA GLU A 251 2.43 -14.39 -38.72
C GLU A 251 3.47 -15.50 -38.58
N GLN A 252 3.01 -16.73 -38.39
CA GLN A 252 3.85 -17.93 -38.29
C GLN A 252 5.00 -17.85 -37.24
N ALA A 253 4.85 -17.00 -36.22
CA ALA A 253 5.79 -16.87 -35.12
C ALA A 253 5.26 -17.61 -33.89
N PRO A 254 5.84 -18.77 -33.52
CA PRO A 254 5.36 -19.54 -32.35
C PRO A 254 5.65 -18.83 -31.02
N ARG A 255 6.46 -17.79 -31.05
CA ARG A 255 6.78 -16.93 -29.92
C ARG A 255 6.74 -15.49 -30.34
N LEU A 256 6.11 -14.66 -29.51
CA LEU A 256 6.10 -13.22 -29.66
C LEU A 256 6.49 -12.60 -28.34
N LYS A 257 7.43 -11.68 -28.39
CA LYS A 257 7.87 -10.92 -27.23
C LYS A 257 7.58 -9.44 -27.43
N LEU A 258 7.16 -8.78 -26.37
CA LEU A 258 6.92 -7.35 -26.32
C LEU A 258 7.68 -6.75 -25.15
N ILE A 259 8.37 -5.64 -25.35
CA ILE A 259 8.97 -4.86 -24.28
C ILE A 259 8.41 -3.45 -24.30
N ILE A 260 8.06 -2.95 -23.11
CA ILE A 260 7.41 -1.65 -22.92
C ILE A 260 8.18 -0.84 -21.88
N ALA A 261 8.48 0.41 -22.22
CA ALA A 261 9.21 1.33 -21.34
C ALA A 261 8.73 2.77 -21.53
N PRO A 262 9.09 3.71 -20.62
CA PRO A 262 8.92 5.13 -20.88
C PRO A 262 9.59 5.56 -22.19
N SER A 263 9.00 6.53 -22.89
CA SER A 263 9.39 6.92 -24.26
C SER A 263 10.83 7.41 -24.38
N ASP A 264 11.42 8.00 -23.34
CA ASP A 264 12.81 8.43 -23.27
C ASP A 264 13.81 7.27 -23.33
N LYS A 265 13.35 6.04 -23.04
CA LYS A 265 14.15 4.80 -23.10
C LYS A 265 14.01 4.03 -24.41
N ARG A 266 13.28 4.55 -25.41
CA ARG A 266 13.01 3.82 -26.68
C ARG A 266 14.25 3.28 -27.37
N ASN A 267 15.35 4.00 -27.34
CA ASN A 267 16.59 3.66 -28.06
C ASN A 267 17.30 2.41 -27.51
N VAL A 268 17.07 2.06 -26.23
CA VAL A 268 17.66 0.87 -25.60
C VAL A 268 16.78 -0.37 -25.69
N LEU A 269 15.51 -0.24 -26.07
CA LEU A 269 14.56 -1.35 -26.12
C LEU A 269 15.02 -2.50 -27.04
N PRO A 270 15.53 -2.28 -28.27
CA PRO A 270 15.97 -3.38 -29.13
C PRO A 270 17.11 -4.21 -28.50
N LYS A 271 18.01 -3.57 -27.77
CA LYS A 271 19.11 -4.28 -27.07
C LYS A 271 18.55 -5.15 -25.94
N ILE A 272 17.76 -4.56 -25.03
CA ILE A 272 17.18 -5.27 -23.89
C ILE A 272 16.27 -6.41 -24.36
N TYR A 273 15.48 -6.16 -25.40
CA TYR A 273 14.63 -7.17 -26.04
C TYR A 273 15.42 -8.44 -26.43
N ARG A 274 16.60 -8.30 -27.03
CA ARG A 274 17.41 -9.41 -27.50
C ARG A 274 18.16 -10.14 -26.38
N THR A 275 18.45 -9.45 -25.29
CA THR A 275 19.31 -9.96 -24.20
C THR A 275 18.56 -10.47 -22.97
N THR A 276 17.24 -10.27 -22.90
CA THR A 276 16.46 -10.60 -21.69
C THR A 276 15.20 -11.37 -22.06
N SER A 277 14.94 -12.47 -21.37
CA SER A 277 13.68 -13.22 -21.47
C SER A 277 13.02 -13.33 -20.08
N VAL A 278 11.72 -13.66 -20.06
CA VAL A 278 11.01 -13.94 -18.78
C VAL A 278 11.68 -15.10 -18.05
N LEU A 279 12.16 -16.11 -18.76
CA LEU A 279 12.90 -17.24 -18.17
C LEU A 279 14.20 -16.80 -17.47
N ASP A 280 14.94 -15.86 -18.07
CA ASP A 280 16.18 -15.34 -17.47
C ASP A 280 15.87 -14.52 -16.20
N ILE A 281 14.78 -13.73 -16.25
CA ILE A 281 14.28 -13.01 -15.09
C ILE A 281 13.85 -14.00 -14.00
N ASP A 282 13.08 -15.03 -14.34
CA ASP A 282 12.62 -16.02 -13.37
C ASP A 282 13.80 -16.75 -12.69
N LYS A 283 14.80 -17.16 -13.44
CA LYS A 283 16.02 -17.78 -12.88
C LYS A 283 16.75 -16.85 -11.91
N ARG A 284 16.96 -15.60 -12.31
CA ARG A 284 17.64 -14.59 -11.48
C ARG A 284 16.88 -14.33 -10.19
N GLU A 285 15.59 -14.05 -10.28
CA GLU A 285 14.76 -13.70 -9.12
C GLU A 285 14.51 -14.91 -8.20
N THR A 286 14.47 -16.13 -8.77
CA THR A 286 14.47 -17.38 -7.97
C THR A 286 15.73 -17.46 -7.11
N GLN A 287 16.91 -17.21 -7.66
CA GLN A 287 18.15 -17.19 -6.88
C GLN A 287 18.15 -16.11 -5.78
N VAL A 288 17.62 -14.93 -6.07
CA VAL A 288 17.43 -13.87 -5.05
C VAL A 288 16.51 -14.35 -3.93
N CYS A 289 15.39 -14.96 -4.29
CA CYS A 289 14.42 -15.48 -3.33
C CYS A 289 14.98 -16.64 -2.50
N GLU A 290 15.76 -17.55 -3.08
CA GLU A 290 16.47 -18.61 -2.35
C GLU A 290 17.41 -18.04 -1.28
N GLY A 291 18.15 -16.99 -1.60
CA GLY A 291 18.97 -16.26 -0.63
C GLY A 291 18.16 -15.64 0.50
N ILE A 292 16.96 -15.12 0.21
CA ILE A 292 16.02 -14.61 1.22
C ILE A 292 15.52 -15.76 2.12
N VAL A 293 15.11 -16.89 1.52
CA VAL A 293 14.65 -18.10 2.24
C VAL A 293 15.72 -18.57 3.21
N GLU A 294 16.97 -18.67 2.76
CA GLU A 294 18.09 -19.11 3.59
C GLU A 294 18.31 -18.18 4.80
N ARG A 295 18.26 -16.86 4.59
CA ARG A 295 18.42 -15.87 5.66
C ARG A 295 17.24 -15.88 6.64
N ILE A 296 16.00 -15.97 6.15
CA ILE A 296 14.81 -16.07 7.01
C ILE A 296 14.84 -17.36 7.82
N ARG A 297 15.26 -18.48 7.24
CA ARG A 297 15.37 -19.77 7.95
C ARG A 297 16.30 -19.71 9.16
N LYS A 298 17.32 -18.86 9.14
CA LYS A 298 18.20 -18.63 10.30
C LYS A 298 17.52 -17.85 11.42
N LEU A 299 16.50 -17.04 11.11
CA LEU A 299 15.80 -16.17 12.03
C LEU A 299 14.42 -16.72 12.47
N CYS A 300 13.82 -17.58 11.65
CA CYS A 300 12.48 -18.14 11.88
C CYS A 300 12.56 -19.65 12.08
N ARG A 301 12.11 -20.15 13.25
CA ARG A 301 12.10 -21.60 13.56
C ARG A 301 10.98 -22.37 12.89
N ASN A 302 9.96 -21.69 12.38
CA ASN A 302 8.82 -22.33 11.75
C ASN A 302 9.03 -22.46 10.23
N GLU A 303 9.45 -23.64 9.80
CA GLU A 303 9.71 -23.94 8.38
C GLU A 303 8.51 -23.65 7.46
N LYS A 304 7.28 -23.92 7.93
CA LYS A 304 6.07 -23.65 7.14
C LYS A 304 5.86 -22.15 6.85
N LEU A 305 6.34 -21.29 7.73
CA LEU A 305 6.21 -19.84 7.57
C LEU A 305 7.36 -19.23 6.75
N THR A 306 8.49 -19.93 6.62
CA THR A 306 9.69 -19.41 5.95
C THR A 306 9.39 -18.97 4.53
N ASN A 307 8.72 -19.78 3.73
CA ASN A 307 8.41 -19.45 2.33
C ASN A 307 7.43 -18.27 2.23
N PHE A 308 6.42 -18.21 3.12
CA PHE A 308 5.50 -17.10 3.18
C PHE A 308 6.20 -15.78 3.53
N LEU A 309 7.03 -15.81 4.57
CA LEU A 309 7.79 -14.63 4.99
C LEU A 309 8.80 -14.21 3.94
N SER A 310 9.36 -15.15 3.18
CA SER A 310 10.28 -14.87 2.08
C SER A 310 9.59 -14.17 0.91
N ALA A 311 8.41 -14.64 0.51
CA ALA A 311 7.60 -13.96 -0.49
C ALA A 311 7.22 -12.55 -0.04
N ARG A 312 6.80 -12.40 1.22
CA ARG A 312 6.45 -11.11 1.81
C ARG A 312 7.65 -10.17 1.88
N ALA A 313 8.83 -10.65 2.29
CA ALA A 313 10.06 -9.88 2.31
C ALA A 313 10.47 -9.44 0.90
N TYR A 314 10.40 -10.35 -0.09
CA TYR A 314 10.63 -10.01 -1.48
C TYR A 314 9.67 -8.90 -1.95
N CYS A 315 8.36 -9.06 -1.71
CA CYS A 315 7.36 -8.04 -2.08
C CYS A 315 7.57 -6.71 -1.35
N LEU A 316 7.98 -6.73 -0.07
CA LEU A 316 8.34 -5.53 0.66
C LEU A 316 9.49 -4.78 -0.04
N SER A 317 10.48 -5.49 -0.58
CA SER A 317 11.59 -4.87 -1.33
C SER A 317 11.14 -4.12 -2.59
N THR A 318 9.97 -4.46 -3.15
CA THR A 318 9.43 -3.81 -4.35
C THR A 318 8.79 -2.43 -4.08
N PHE A 319 8.62 -2.04 -2.81
CA PHE A 319 8.18 -0.70 -2.43
C PHE A 319 9.31 0.34 -2.38
N LYS A 320 10.50 -0.02 -2.83
CA LYS A 320 11.60 0.93 -2.98
C LYS A 320 11.36 1.84 -4.18
N GLN A 321 11.70 3.11 -4.01
CA GLN A 321 11.70 4.11 -5.07
C GLN A 321 13.01 4.90 -5.02
N GLU A 322 13.62 5.14 -6.18
CA GLU A 322 14.79 6.00 -6.29
C GLU A 322 14.36 7.46 -6.38
N VAL A 323 14.88 8.28 -5.47
CA VAL A 323 14.68 9.73 -5.42
C VAL A 323 16.05 10.39 -5.25
N ASP A 324 16.50 11.12 -6.27
CA ASP A 324 17.79 11.83 -6.27
C ASP A 324 19.00 10.96 -5.87
N GLY A 325 19.04 9.71 -6.37
CA GLY A 325 20.07 8.72 -6.05
C GLY A 325 19.94 8.09 -4.65
N LEU A 326 18.85 8.36 -3.95
CA LEU A 326 18.49 7.74 -2.68
C LEU A 326 17.39 6.71 -2.91
N LEU A 327 17.50 5.53 -2.32
CA LEU A 327 16.40 4.60 -2.22
C LEU A 327 15.56 4.92 -0.99
N ALA A 328 14.28 5.19 -1.21
CA ALA A 328 13.26 5.45 -0.20
C ALA A 328 12.12 4.44 -0.32
N PHE A 329 11.18 4.44 0.63
CA PHE A 329 10.04 3.54 0.63
C PHE A 329 8.77 4.29 0.25
N GLU A 330 8.11 3.88 -0.82
CA GLU A 330 6.79 4.38 -1.19
C GLU A 330 5.70 3.82 -0.25
N ALA A 331 4.64 4.58 -0.07
CA ALA A 331 3.55 4.20 0.83
C ALA A 331 2.78 2.98 0.31
N ALA A 332 2.48 2.97 -1.00
CA ALA A 332 1.62 1.95 -1.58
C ALA A 332 1.80 1.85 -3.10
N GLY A 333 1.01 0.96 -3.71
CA GLY A 333 0.84 0.88 -5.16
C GLY A 333 -0.14 1.92 -5.72
N TRP A 334 -0.48 1.80 -7.00
CA TRP A 334 -1.41 2.66 -7.72
C TRP A 334 -1.08 4.15 -7.58
N TRP A 335 -2.03 4.94 -7.01
CA TRP A 335 -1.88 6.38 -6.83
C TRP A 335 -0.99 6.78 -5.64
N PHE A 336 -0.60 5.86 -4.73
CA PHE A 336 0.25 6.12 -3.58
C PHE A 336 1.71 5.72 -3.79
N ARG A 337 2.18 5.72 -5.04
CA ARG A 337 3.59 5.51 -5.36
C ARG A 337 4.45 6.75 -5.07
N ASN A 338 4.29 7.35 -3.92
CA ASN A 338 5.10 8.44 -3.41
C ASN A 338 5.55 8.13 -1.97
N ILE A 339 6.56 8.87 -1.54
CA ILE A 339 7.17 8.68 -0.22
C ILE A 339 6.38 9.52 0.78
N TRP A 340 5.61 8.83 1.60
CA TRP A 340 5.00 9.37 2.81
C TRP A 340 5.89 9.00 3.99
N PHE A 341 6.43 9.98 4.71
CA PHE A 341 7.42 9.71 5.76
C PHE A 341 6.84 8.92 6.93
N ARG A 342 5.59 9.17 7.31
CA ARG A 342 4.89 8.36 8.32
C ARG A 342 4.88 6.89 7.94
N ASP A 343 4.43 6.59 6.71
CA ASP A 343 4.35 5.22 6.18
C ASP A 343 5.73 4.57 6.13
N ALA A 344 6.72 5.28 5.63
CA ALA A 344 8.08 4.78 5.53
C ALA A 344 8.67 4.43 6.91
N PHE A 345 8.45 5.24 7.95
CA PHE A 345 8.95 4.91 9.29
C PHE A 345 8.18 3.79 9.96
N GLU A 346 6.88 3.65 9.73
CA GLU A 346 6.12 2.47 10.17
C GLU A 346 6.65 1.20 9.49
N VAL A 347 6.99 1.27 8.19
CA VAL A 347 7.65 0.16 7.48
C VAL A 347 8.98 -0.18 8.15
N LEU A 348 9.84 0.81 8.41
CA LEU A 348 11.14 0.58 9.04
C LEU A 348 11.01 -0.05 10.42
N LEU A 349 10.19 0.53 11.30
CA LEU A 349 10.01 0.07 12.68
C LEU A 349 9.48 -1.36 12.80
N ASN A 350 8.76 -1.83 11.79
CA ASN A 350 8.18 -3.18 11.77
C ASN A 350 8.96 -4.16 10.89
N ASN A 351 10.08 -3.72 10.25
CA ASN A 351 10.83 -4.53 9.29
C ASN A 351 12.36 -4.28 9.32
N PHE A 352 12.95 -3.79 10.39
CA PHE A 352 14.40 -3.54 10.43
C PHE A 352 15.22 -4.79 10.17
N ALA A 353 14.91 -5.92 10.84
CA ALA A 353 15.61 -7.17 10.61
C ALA A 353 15.40 -7.68 9.17
N THR A 354 14.18 -7.57 8.67
CA THR A 354 13.86 -7.97 7.30
C THR A 354 14.60 -7.12 6.28
N LEU A 355 14.59 -5.80 6.41
CA LEU A 355 15.24 -4.91 5.45
C LEU A 355 16.77 -4.97 5.55
N CYS A 356 17.33 -4.89 6.76
CA CYS A 356 18.77 -4.76 6.94
C CYS A 356 19.50 -6.11 6.97
N ASP A 357 18.91 -7.15 7.58
CA ASP A 357 19.60 -8.42 7.81
C ASP A 357 19.18 -9.49 6.79
N VAL A 358 17.91 -9.46 6.30
CA VAL A 358 17.42 -10.41 5.30
C VAL A 358 17.61 -9.90 3.88
N LEU A 359 17.24 -8.63 3.60
CA LEU A 359 17.33 -8.04 2.25
C LEU A 359 18.64 -7.32 1.97
N ASP A 360 19.53 -7.21 2.96
CA ASP A 360 20.82 -6.52 2.85
C ASP A 360 20.73 -5.04 2.46
N GLU A 361 19.68 -4.36 2.94
CA GLU A 361 19.37 -2.96 2.60
C GLU A 361 19.83 -1.96 3.68
N ARG A 362 20.74 -2.38 4.57
CA ARG A 362 21.17 -1.58 5.74
C ARG A 362 21.67 -0.20 5.36
N GLU A 363 22.52 -0.09 4.32
CA GLU A 363 23.06 1.19 3.88
C GLU A 363 21.98 2.08 3.26
N HIS A 364 21.03 1.53 2.56
CA HIS A 364 19.89 2.27 2.01
C HIS A 364 18.99 2.83 3.12
N VAL A 365 18.68 2.01 4.13
CA VAL A 365 17.91 2.44 5.32
C VAL A 365 18.67 3.55 6.05
N ARG A 366 19.97 3.37 6.27
CA ARG A 366 20.84 4.38 6.90
C ARG A 366 20.77 5.73 6.18
N ARG A 367 21.00 5.73 4.87
CA ARG A 367 20.97 6.95 4.05
C ARG A 367 19.59 7.61 4.05
N PHE A 368 18.51 6.80 4.01
CA PHE A 368 17.15 7.32 4.07
C PHE A 368 16.87 8.01 5.41
N LEU A 369 17.29 7.45 6.54
CA LEU A 369 17.15 8.07 7.87
C LEU A 369 17.89 9.41 7.95
N LEU A 370 19.14 9.46 7.48
CA LEU A 370 19.94 10.70 7.45
C LEU A 370 19.29 11.77 6.56
N TYR A 371 18.79 11.37 5.40
CA TYR A 371 18.09 12.28 4.48
C TYR A 371 16.81 12.83 5.12
N ALA A 372 15.96 11.97 5.69
CA ALA A 372 14.72 12.39 6.32
C ALA A 372 14.98 13.40 7.46
N MET A 373 15.96 13.13 8.32
CA MET A 373 16.35 14.06 9.38
C MET A 373 16.88 15.39 8.85
N SER A 374 17.52 15.42 7.69
CA SER A 374 18.03 16.64 7.06
C SER A 374 16.91 17.59 6.58
N LEU A 375 15.70 17.07 6.37
CA LEU A 375 14.53 17.84 5.95
C LEU A 375 13.82 18.55 7.11
N GLN A 376 14.32 18.44 8.34
CA GLN A 376 13.74 19.10 9.50
C GLN A 376 13.78 20.63 9.37
N ASP A 377 12.61 21.27 9.47
CA ASP A 377 12.44 22.71 9.38
C ASP A 377 12.59 23.43 10.74
N SER A 378 12.41 24.75 10.74
CA SER A 378 12.47 25.58 11.95
C SER A 378 11.34 25.29 12.96
N SER A 379 10.27 24.62 12.56
CA SER A 379 9.20 24.16 13.45
C SER A 379 9.54 22.85 14.18
N GLY A 380 10.73 22.29 13.93
CA GLY A 380 11.18 21.03 14.49
C GLY A 380 10.57 19.78 13.82
N ARG A 381 9.81 19.96 12.73
CA ARG A 381 9.14 18.85 12.01
C ARG A 381 9.85 18.49 10.72
N ILE A 382 9.62 17.28 10.25
CA ILE A 382 9.91 16.86 8.88
C ILE A 382 8.62 16.94 8.05
N PRO A 383 8.73 16.96 6.70
CA PRO A 383 7.55 16.99 5.85
C PRO A 383 6.72 15.71 6.00
N ASN A 384 5.44 15.81 5.71
CA ASN A 384 4.52 14.67 5.70
C ASN A 384 4.86 13.69 4.55
N LYS A 385 5.15 14.27 3.37
CA LYS A 385 5.53 13.51 2.17
C LYS A 385 6.52 14.29 1.31
N LEU A 386 7.23 13.60 0.44
CA LEU A 386 7.92 14.23 -0.68
C LEU A 386 6.88 14.68 -1.73
N PRO A 387 7.05 15.85 -2.34
CA PRO A 387 6.11 16.33 -3.34
C PRO A 387 6.09 15.41 -4.57
N GLU A 388 4.90 15.20 -5.12
CA GLU A 388 4.72 14.46 -6.37
C GLU A 388 5.31 15.22 -7.56
N PHE A 389 5.14 16.55 -7.55
CA PHE A 389 5.66 17.44 -8.59
C PHE A 389 6.90 18.16 -8.09
N ALA A 390 7.95 18.20 -8.91
CA ALA A 390 9.21 18.85 -8.56
C ALA A 390 9.06 20.36 -8.20
N THR A 391 7.97 20.98 -8.68
CA THR A 391 7.64 22.40 -8.43
C THR A 391 6.88 22.64 -7.14
N SER A 392 6.43 21.60 -6.44
CA SER A 392 5.65 21.72 -5.22
C SER A 392 6.54 21.90 -3.99
N SER A 393 6.10 22.73 -3.04
CA SER A 393 6.78 22.90 -1.75
C SER A 393 6.56 21.67 -0.84
N LEU A 394 7.48 21.47 0.09
CA LEU A 394 7.34 20.48 1.16
C LEU A 394 6.17 20.85 2.09
N ASP A 395 5.39 19.85 2.49
CA ASP A 395 4.23 20.01 3.36
C ASP A 395 4.50 19.40 4.75
N TYR A 396 4.45 20.24 5.79
CA TYR A 396 4.77 19.90 7.19
C TYR A 396 3.51 19.66 8.03
N ASN A 397 2.45 19.08 7.47
CA ASN A 397 1.16 18.83 8.13
C ASN A 397 1.09 17.54 8.95
N SER A 398 2.22 17.04 9.43
CA SER A 398 2.29 15.83 10.26
C SER A 398 3.15 16.07 11.50
N VAL A 399 2.73 15.52 12.63
CA VAL A 399 3.54 15.49 13.86
C VAL A 399 4.12 14.09 14.07
N ASP A 400 3.31 13.07 13.84
CA ASP A 400 3.71 11.67 14.05
C ASP A 400 4.87 11.23 13.14
N ALA A 401 4.95 11.69 11.89
CA ALA A 401 6.11 11.42 11.02
C ALA A 401 7.42 11.88 11.67
N THR A 402 7.42 13.05 12.32
CA THR A 402 8.58 13.57 13.04
C THR A 402 8.98 12.69 14.23
N LEU A 403 7.99 12.27 15.02
CA LEU A 403 8.23 11.43 16.21
C LEU A 403 8.69 10.02 15.79
N LEU A 404 8.07 9.43 14.78
CA LEU A 404 8.45 8.13 14.23
C LEU A 404 9.86 8.15 13.62
N CYS A 405 10.26 9.26 12.97
CA CYS A 405 11.64 9.45 12.47
C CYS A 405 12.64 9.35 13.63
N GLY A 406 12.41 10.07 14.72
CA GLY A 406 13.29 10.02 15.89
C GLY A 406 13.38 8.62 16.50
N ILE A 407 12.24 7.94 16.65
CA ILE A 407 12.16 6.56 17.18
C ILE A 407 12.87 5.56 16.26
N ALA A 408 12.63 5.66 14.95
CA ALA A 408 13.24 4.75 13.98
C ALA A 408 14.76 4.96 13.88
N SER A 409 15.21 6.21 13.92
CA SER A 409 16.64 6.54 13.85
C SER A 409 17.39 6.09 15.11
N GLU A 410 16.79 6.27 16.29
CA GLU A 410 17.35 5.76 17.55
C GLU A 410 17.44 4.23 17.53
N ALA A 411 16.34 3.56 17.16
CA ALA A 411 16.31 2.10 17.11
C ALA A 411 17.36 1.53 16.12
N PHE A 412 17.55 2.18 14.96
CA PHE A 412 18.58 1.81 14.01
C PHE A 412 19.98 2.03 14.58
N ALA A 413 20.25 3.23 15.15
CA ALA A 413 21.54 3.58 15.69
C ALA A 413 21.99 2.61 16.81
N LEU A 414 21.10 2.26 17.73
CA LEU A 414 21.38 1.28 18.79
C LEU A 414 21.55 -0.14 18.26
N ARG A 415 20.68 -0.58 17.35
CA ARG A 415 20.74 -1.95 16.81
C ARG A 415 22.03 -2.23 16.05
N TYR A 416 22.49 -1.24 15.26
CA TYR A 416 23.63 -1.41 14.34
C TYR A 416 24.90 -0.68 14.80
N ALA A 417 24.88 -0.07 15.99
CA ALA A 417 25.97 0.73 16.52
C ALA A 417 26.47 1.80 15.54
N ASP A 418 25.53 2.51 14.85
CA ASP A 418 25.84 3.50 13.81
C ASP A 418 26.03 4.88 14.42
N GLU A 419 27.28 5.33 14.56
CA GLU A 419 27.66 6.60 15.20
C GLU A 419 27.14 7.83 14.41
N GLU A 420 27.07 7.77 13.09
CA GLU A 420 26.59 8.90 12.27
C GLU A 420 25.09 9.09 12.42
N VAL A 421 24.30 8.00 12.34
CA VAL A 421 22.86 8.04 12.62
C VAL A 421 22.62 8.46 14.06
N ALA A 422 23.40 7.96 15.04
CA ALA A 422 23.30 8.37 16.44
C ALA A 422 23.51 9.88 16.60
N SER A 423 24.58 10.41 16.03
CA SER A 423 24.89 11.86 16.09
C SER A 423 23.81 12.71 15.38
N ALA A 424 23.31 12.26 14.24
CA ALA A 424 22.22 12.94 13.53
C ALA A 424 20.92 12.92 14.34
N THR A 425 20.59 11.77 14.97
CA THR A 425 19.41 11.61 15.80
C THR A 425 19.45 12.54 17.02
N LEU A 426 20.59 12.65 17.69
CA LEU A 426 20.74 13.55 18.83
C LEU A 426 20.49 15.01 18.42
N ARG A 427 21.04 15.46 17.29
CA ARG A 427 20.79 16.82 16.77
C ARG A 427 19.33 17.03 16.40
N TYR A 428 18.73 16.04 15.75
CA TYR A 428 17.35 16.05 15.30
C TYR A 428 16.37 16.20 16.46
N VAL A 429 16.50 15.34 17.49
CA VAL A 429 15.61 15.37 18.66
C VAL A 429 15.83 16.64 19.49
N ALA A 430 17.06 17.10 19.68
CA ALA A 430 17.36 18.38 20.34
C ALA A 430 16.66 19.57 19.68
N ARG A 431 16.66 19.64 18.34
CA ARG A 431 15.93 20.66 17.58
C ARG A 431 14.42 20.55 17.75
N ALA A 432 13.87 19.32 17.78
CA ALA A 432 12.44 19.13 18.03
C ALA A 432 12.05 19.58 19.43
N ILE A 433 12.80 19.24 20.47
CA ILE A 433 12.59 19.71 21.84
C ILE A 433 12.58 21.25 21.88
N GLU A 434 13.61 21.89 21.33
CA GLU A 434 13.72 23.35 21.33
C GLU A 434 12.58 24.03 20.58
N ALA A 435 12.20 23.51 19.40
CA ALA A 435 11.11 24.08 18.60
C ALA A 435 9.75 23.93 19.29
N PHE A 436 9.46 22.76 19.87
CA PHE A 436 8.18 22.50 20.53
C PHE A 436 8.05 23.26 21.84
N SER A 437 9.14 23.42 22.61
CA SER A 437 9.17 24.23 23.83
C SER A 437 8.97 25.73 23.56
N ARG A 438 9.48 26.23 22.43
CA ARG A 438 9.31 27.63 22.04
C ARG A 438 7.94 27.96 21.44
N ASN A 439 7.23 26.98 20.91
CA ASN A 439 5.95 27.18 20.22
C ASN A 439 4.79 27.29 21.21
N SER A 440 4.86 28.25 22.13
CA SER A 440 3.86 28.42 23.21
C SER A 440 2.43 28.74 22.74
N MET A 441 2.25 29.15 21.47
CA MET A 441 0.97 29.59 20.94
C MET A 441 0.51 28.85 19.66
N GLY A 442 1.27 27.84 19.17
CA GLY A 442 0.95 27.12 17.95
C GLY A 442 1.02 28.01 16.68
N THR A 443 1.76 29.12 16.75
CA THR A 443 1.83 30.14 15.70
C THR A 443 2.80 29.75 14.57
N VAL A 444 3.73 28.85 14.83
CA VAL A 444 4.70 28.40 13.83
C VAL A 444 4.07 27.29 13.01
N ASN A 445 3.48 27.61 11.86
CA ASN A 445 2.97 26.67 10.85
C ASN A 445 2.08 25.54 11.41
N GLY A 446 1.26 25.78 12.46
CA GLY A 446 0.41 24.75 13.07
C GLY A 446 1.19 23.66 13.81
N GLY A 447 2.44 23.90 14.15
CA GLY A 447 3.29 22.96 14.90
C GLY A 447 2.72 22.63 16.29
N PRO A 448 3.16 21.52 16.90
CA PRO A 448 2.68 21.10 18.20
C PRO A 448 3.07 22.13 19.29
N VAL A 449 2.27 22.17 20.35
CA VAL A 449 2.47 23.05 21.52
C VAL A 449 2.73 22.17 22.73
N LEU A 450 3.84 22.43 23.44
CA LEU A 450 4.15 21.74 24.67
C LEU A 450 3.25 22.25 25.81
N SER A 451 2.55 21.35 26.48
CA SER A 451 1.68 21.64 27.63
C SER A 451 1.82 20.53 28.68
N GLN A 452 2.33 20.86 29.86
CA GLN A 452 2.54 19.90 30.95
C GLN A 452 3.36 18.66 30.50
N GLY A 453 4.40 18.88 29.71
CA GLY A 453 5.22 17.81 29.16
C GLY A 453 4.61 17.06 27.97
N LEU A 454 3.32 17.22 27.68
CA LEU A 454 2.60 16.60 26.57
C LEU A 454 2.46 17.54 25.39
N LEU A 455 2.26 16.99 24.18
CA LEU A 455 2.05 17.72 22.94
C LEU A 455 0.56 17.93 22.66
N LEU A 456 0.17 19.18 22.51
CA LEU A 456 -1.07 19.57 21.84
C LEU A 456 -0.83 19.60 20.33
N SER A 457 -1.66 18.93 19.57
CA SER A 457 -1.57 18.81 18.11
C SER A 457 -2.88 19.18 17.42
N CYS A 458 -2.83 19.45 16.11
CA CYS A 458 -4.02 19.44 15.30
C CYS A 458 -4.56 18.00 15.18
N PRO A 459 -5.87 17.77 15.22
CA PRO A 459 -6.42 16.40 15.24
C PRO A 459 -6.07 15.58 14.00
N HIS A 460 -5.82 16.24 12.86
CA HIS A 460 -5.47 15.64 11.57
C HIS A 460 -3.95 15.59 11.30
N HIS A 461 -3.11 15.95 12.26
CA HIS A 461 -1.65 15.86 12.14
C HIS A 461 -1.10 14.53 12.67
N SER A 462 -1.92 13.49 12.66
CA SER A 462 -1.56 12.09 12.94
C SER A 462 -2.04 11.20 11.80
N TRP A 463 -1.86 9.91 11.90
CA TRP A 463 -2.29 8.94 10.89
C TRP A 463 -3.83 8.95 10.65
N MET A 464 -4.64 9.45 11.60
CA MET A 464 -6.08 9.66 11.44
C MET A 464 -6.36 11.05 10.86
N ASP A 465 -6.00 11.29 9.61
CA ASP A 465 -5.94 12.60 8.97
C ASP A 465 -7.10 12.92 7.99
N SER A 466 -8.11 12.05 7.89
CA SER A 466 -9.27 12.28 7.01
C SER A 466 -10.20 13.38 7.52
N PHE A 467 -10.98 13.94 6.59
CA PHE A 467 -11.96 14.99 6.86
C PHE A 467 -13.36 14.50 6.54
N CYS A 468 -14.32 14.93 7.37
CA CYS A 468 -15.75 14.75 7.16
C CYS A 468 -16.48 16.07 7.10
N GLU A 469 -17.77 16.03 6.74
CA GLU A 469 -18.62 17.20 6.62
C GLU A 469 -19.57 17.32 7.80
N VAL A 470 -19.69 18.53 8.36
CA VAL A 470 -20.67 18.88 9.38
C VAL A 470 -21.54 20.01 8.84
N ARG A 471 -22.86 19.87 8.92
CA ARG A 471 -23.81 20.85 8.44
C ARG A 471 -24.28 21.78 9.55
N PHE A 472 -24.25 23.07 9.26
CA PHE A 472 -24.82 24.16 10.06
C PHE A 472 -25.86 24.92 9.22
N GLY A 473 -27.10 24.44 9.24
CA GLY A 473 -28.11 24.88 8.29
C GLY A 473 -27.73 24.52 6.85
N GLU A 474 -27.60 25.52 5.98
CA GLU A 474 -27.18 25.32 4.58
C GLU A 474 -25.66 25.31 4.40
N VAL A 475 -24.88 25.68 5.42
CA VAL A 475 -23.44 25.76 5.34
C VAL A 475 -22.82 24.42 5.72
N ILE A 476 -21.91 23.93 4.87
CA ILE A 476 -21.10 22.73 5.11
C ILE A 476 -19.69 23.15 5.54
N VAL A 477 -19.25 22.61 6.67
CA VAL A 477 -17.88 22.81 7.20
C VAL A 477 -17.14 21.49 7.20
N ARG A 478 -15.96 21.44 6.57
CA ARG A 478 -15.06 20.30 6.66
C ARG A 478 -14.33 20.32 8.01
N VAL A 479 -14.41 19.20 8.72
CA VAL A 479 -13.80 19.01 10.05
C VAL A 479 -12.99 17.71 10.05
N PRO A 480 -11.92 17.59 10.88
CA PRO A 480 -11.23 16.32 11.02
C PRO A 480 -12.18 15.22 11.47
N CYS A 481 -12.24 14.08 10.75
CA CYS A 481 -13.15 12.97 11.09
C CYS A 481 -12.87 12.38 12.47
N ARG A 482 -11.68 12.55 12.99
CA ARG A 482 -11.28 12.11 14.32
C ARG A 482 -12.09 12.78 15.43
N ILE A 483 -12.48 14.04 15.23
CA ILE A 483 -13.28 14.82 16.19
C ILE A 483 -14.75 14.37 16.17
N PRO A 484 -15.39 14.14 17.34
CA PRO A 484 -16.83 13.94 17.39
C PRO A 484 -17.60 15.12 16.78
N ARG A 485 -18.56 14.85 15.89
CA ARG A 485 -19.35 15.92 15.23
C ARG A 485 -20.04 16.86 16.22
N GLU A 486 -20.44 16.32 17.36
CA GLU A 486 -21.08 17.06 18.45
C GLU A 486 -20.16 18.16 19.02
N TRP A 487 -18.84 17.99 18.95
CA TRP A 487 -17.89 19.01 19.39
C TRP A 487 -17.91 20.24 18.49
N ALA A 488 -18.12 20.05 17.18
CA ALA A 488 -18.27 21.18 16.26
C ALA A 488 -19.50 22.04 16.63
N TYR A 489 -20.61 21.42 17.00
CA TYR A 489 -21.81 22.15 17.46
C TYR A 489 -21.55 22.84 18.81
N LYS A 490 -20.95 22.18 19.79
CA LYS A 490 -20.58 22.77 21.08
C LYS A 490 -19.63 23.98 20.93
N LEU A 491 -18.65 23.86 20.02
CA LEU A 491 -17.76 24.96 19.71
C LEU A 491 -18.50 26.12 19.01
N TYR A 492 -19.49 25.81 18.18
CA TYR A 492 -20.35 26.84 17.56
C TYR A 492 -21.21 27.57 18.62
N GLU A 493 -21.78 26.85 19.56
CA GLU A 493 -22.53 27.47 20.67
C GLU A 493 -21.63 28.39 21.51
N LYS A 494 -20.37 28.03 21.71
CA LYS A 494 -19.39 28.82 22.45
C LYS A 494 -18.91 30.06 21.69
N HIS A 495 -18.61 29.92 20.40
CA HIS A 495 -17.94 30.98 19.61
C HIS A 495 -18.87 31.77 18.68
N LYS A 496 -20.09 31.27 18.43
CA LYS A 496 -21.15 31.90 17.64
C LYS A 496 -20.82 32.16 16.16
N THR A 497 -19.63 31.79 15.66
CA THR A 497 -19.23 31.96 14.27
C THR A 497 -18.62 30.68 13.71
N LEU A 498 -18.92 30.34 12.44
CA LEU A 498 -18.37 29.14 11.77
C LEU A 498 -16.87 29.25 11.52
N GLU A 499 -16.38 30.47 11.28
CA GLU A 499 -14.95 30.73 11.12
C GLU A 499 -14.16 30.41 12.41
N ALA A 500 -14.69 30.83 13.56
CA ALA A 500 -14.09 30.51 14.85
C ALA A 500 -14.11 28.99 15.12
N VAL A 501 -15.24 28.31 14.81
CA VAL A 501 -15.33 26.84 14.92
C VAL A 501 -14.27 26.15 14.06
N ARG A 502 -14.20 26.53 12.77
CA ARG A 502 -13.21 25.96 11.86
C ARG A 502 -11.78 26.17 12.37
N ARG A 503 -11.47 27.37 12.84
CA ARG A 503 -10.17 27.72 13.41
C ARG A 503 -9.86 26.87 14.65
N GLU A 504 -10.81 26.69 15.58
CA GLU A 504 -10.63 25.88 16.78
C GLU A 504 -10.38 24.40 16.44
N LEU A 505 -11.09 23.83 15.46
CA LEU A 505 -10.96 22.44 15.04
C LEU A 505 -9.64 22.14 14.29
N LEU A 506 -9.01 23.15 13.70
CA LEU A 506 -7.78 22.99 12.90
C LEU A 506 -6.51 23.46 13.63
N LYS A 507 -6.63 23.96 14.87
CA LYS A 507 -5.47 24.39 15.68
C LYS A 507 -4.88 23.25 16.52
N PRO A 508 -3.63 23.38 16.97
CA PRO A 508 -2.98 22.43 17.90
C PRO A 508 -3.54 22.60 19.31
N LYS A 509 -4.76 22.18 19.52
CA LYS A 509 -5.51 22.26 20.79
C LYS A 509 -5.95 20.90 21.33
N TYR A 510 -5.42 19.82 20.81
CA TYR A 510 -5.89 18.48 21.13
C TYR A 510 -4.72 17.59 21.58
N PHE A 511 -4.90 16.94 22.70
CA PHE A 511 -4.06 15.83 23.11
C PHE A 511 -4.51 14.55 22.40
N LEU A 512 -3.57 13.86 21.74
CA LEU A 512 -3.77 12.60 21.03
C LEU A 512 -2.92 11.52 21.71
N PRO A 513 -3.50 10.38 22.13
CA PRO A 513 -2.79 9.41 22.97
C PRO A 513 -1.57 8.81 22.28
N GLU A 514 -1.69 8.37 21.03
CA GLU A 514 -0.57 7.78 20.27
C GLU A 514 0.54 8.78 19.98
N VAL A 515 0.21 10.03 19.65
CA VAL A 515 1.20 11.09 19.41
C VAL A 515 2.00 11.36 20.69
N ASN A 516 1.32 11.42 21.83
CA ASN A 516 1.99 11.64 23.10
C ASN A 516 2.77 10.42 23.59
N ALA A 517 2.32 9.20 23.27
CA ALA A 517 3.10 7.99 23.54
C ALA A 517 4.37 7.95 22.66
N GLN A 518 4.29 8.32 21.38
CA GLN A 518 5.45 8.46 20.51
C GLN A 518 6.42 9.54 21.01
N TRP A 519 5.90 10.67 21.51
CA TRP A 519 6.72 11.73 22.09
C TRP A 519 7.51 11.24 23.31
N ILE A 520 6.84 10.58 24.27
CA ILE A 520 7.48 9.96 25.44
C ILE A 520 8.55 8.94 25.01
N ARG A 521 8.23 8.09 24.02
CA ARG A 521 9.17 7.08 23.50
C ARG A 521 10.38 7.73 22.82
N MET A 522 10.19 8.79 22.05
CA MET A 522 11.28 9.52 21.38
C MET A 522 12.19 10.21 22.41
N LEU A 523 11.64 10.84 23.44
CA LEU A 523 12.43 11.46 24.52
C LEU A 523 13.22 10.39 25.31
N GLY A 524 12.57 9.28 25.67
CA GLY A 524 13.25 8.16 26.32
C GLY A 524 14.39 7.60 25.47
N GLY A 525 14.17 7.42 24.16
CA GLY A 525 15.18 6.99 23.21
C GLY A 525 16.36 7.97 23.08
N PHE A 526 16.08 9.27 23.07
CA PHE A 526 17.12 10.30 23.08
C PHE A 526 18.02 10.19 24.30
N LEU A 527 17.46 10.00 25.50
CA LEU A 527 18.22 9.84 26.74
C LEU A 527 19.04 8.55 26.71
N THR A 528 18.44 7.44 26.29
CA THR A 528 19.16 6.16 26.13
C THR A 528 20.33 6.29 25.15
N LEU A 529 20.11 6.94 24.01
CA LEU A 529 21.16 7.14 23.00
C LEU A 529 22.32 8.03 23.54
N LEU A 530 21.99 9.03 24.37
CA LEU A 530 23.01 9.85 25.04
C LEU A 530 23.86 9.04 26.03
N GLU A 531 23.26 8.09 26.75
CA GLU A 531 23.99 7.21 27.68
C GLU A 531 25.03 6.34 26.96
N GLU A 532 24.70 5.88 25.74
CA GLU A 532 25.60 5.08 24.91
C GLU A 532 26.67 5.89 24.18
N THR A 533 26.61 7.22 24.22
CA THR A 533 27.60 8.08 23.52
C THR A 533 28.80 8.43 24.41
N PRO A 534 29.99 8.79 23.84
CA PRO A 534 31.14 9.24 24.59
C PRO A 534 30.83 10.45 25.49
N ALA A 535 31.50 10.57 26.64
CA ALA A 535 31.28 11.63 27.63
C ALA A 535 31.41 13.06 27.06
N VAL A 536 32.27 13.24 26.04
CA VAL A 536 32.46 14.53 25.37
C VAL A 536 31.18 14.93 24.59
N VAL A 537 30.54 13.98 23.92
CA VAL A 537 29.26 14.20 23.20
C VAL A 537 28.16 14.48 24.20
N ARG A 538 28.05 13.67 25.28
CA ARG A 538 27.04 13.89 26.34
C ARG A 538 27.11 15.31 26.92
N ARG A 539 28.30 15.82 27.19
CA ARG A 539 28.50 17.20 27.70
C ARG A 539 27.99 18.25 26.73
N ALA A 540 28.17 18.04 25.43
CA ALA A 540 27.68 18.96 24.40
C ALA A 540 26.14 19.05 24.38
N TYR A 541 25.44 17.97 24.80
CA TYR A 541 24.00 17.90 24.84
C TYR A 541 23.40 18.07 26.25
N GLU A 542 24.18 18.45 27.27
CA GLU A 542 23.74 18.51 28.67
C GLU A 542 22.49 19.39 28.87
N LYS A 543 22.37 20.50 28.15
CA LYS A 543 21.19 21.37 28.18
C LYS A 543 19.94 20.61 27.77
N TRP A 544 19.96 19.95 26.60
CA TRP A 544 18.81 19.23 26.06
C TRP A 544 18.54 17.92 26.84
N ARG A 545 19.57 17.32 27.45
CA ARG A 545 19.40 16.19 28.35
C ARG A 545 18.50 16.57 29.53
N ARG A 546 18.83 17.66 30.24
CA ARG A 546 18.02 18.15 31.37
C ARG A 546 16.61 18.54 30.95
N GLU A 547 16.47 19.26 29.86
CA GLU A 547 15.17 19.65 29.30
C GLU A 547 14.34 18.43 28.94
N ALA A 548 14.94 17.41 28.30
CA ALA A 548 14.27 16.15 27.96
C ALA A 548 13.84 15.37 29.22
N GLU A 549 14.69 15.30 30.25
CA GLU A 549 14.36 14.65 31.52
C GLU A 549 13.18 15.33 32.21
N GLU A 550 13.18 16.66 32.32
CA GLU A 550 12.08 17.44 32.90
C GLU A 550 10.76 17.26 32.13
N ILE A 551 10.82 17.35 30.80
CA ILE A 551 9.64 17.16 29.95
C ILE A 551 9.12 15.72 30.10
N LEU A 552 10.00 14.73 30.07
CA LEU A 552 9.63 13.31 30.17
C LEU A 552 8.97 12.98 31.52
N GLU A 553 9.50 13.48 32.61
CA GLU A 553 8.91 13.32 33.93
C GLU A 553 7.51 13.95 34.02
N MET A 554 7.36 15.19 33.53
CA MET A 554 6.05 15.83 33.48
C MET A 554 5.09 15.05 32.56
N ALA A 555 5.55 14.63 31.38
CA ALA A 555 4.72 13.87 30.43
C ALA A 555 4.21 12.57 31.04
N LYS A 556 5.08 11.79 31.69
CA LYS A 556 4.70 10.54 32.38
C LYS A 556 3.69 10.77 33.50
N ALA A 557 3.89 11.80 34.31
CA ALA A 557 2.99 12.15 35.40
C ALA A 557 1.59 12.58 34.88
N TYR A 558 1.55 13.33 33.78
CA TYR A 558 0.31 13.90 33.25
C TYR A 558 -0.43 12.97 32.29
N TYR A 559 0.27 12.06 31.60
CA TYR A 559 -0.29 11.21 30.56
C TYR A 559 -1.54 10.46 31.00
N LYS A 560 -1.44 9.77 32.12
CA LYS A 560 -2.56 8.97 32.65
C LYS A 560 -3.75 9.82 33.09
N MET A 561 -3.51 11.00 33.66
CA MET A 561 -4.54 11.94 34.07
C MET A 561 -5.34 12.47 32.86
N VAL A 562 -4.67 12.73 31.74
CA VAL A 562 -5.29 13.22 30.51
C VAL A 562 -6.05 12.12 29.80
N PHE A 563 -5.42 10.96 29.61
CA PHE A 563 -5.94 9.96 28.68
C PHE A 563 -6.67 8.78 29.33
N TYR A 564 -6.38 8.43 30.58
CA TYR A 564 -6.96 7.21 31.15
C TYR A 564 -8.37 7.43 31.67
N ASN A 565 -9.34 6.73 31.06
CA ASN A 565 -10.72 6.65 31.55
C ASN A 565 -10.85 5.46 32.50
N SER A 566 -10.79 5.70 33.80
CA SER A 566 -10.83 4.66 34.82
C SER A 566 -12.16 3.88 34.83
N SER A 567 -13.27 4.50 34.46
CA SER A 567 -14.57 3.84 34.40
C SER A 567 -14.64 2.82 33.26
N ALA A 568 -14.11 3.16 32.09
CA ALA A 568 -14.02 2.25 30.95
C ALA A 568 -12.83 1.27 31.07
N GLY A 569 -11.76 1.66 31.79
CA GLY A 569 -10.49 0.93 31.80
C GLY A 569 -9.72 1.05 30.49
N TYR A 570 -9.85 2.17 29.78
CA TYR A 570 -9.27 2.40 28.46
C TYR A 570 -8.86 3.87 28.29
N LEU A 571 -8.23 4.22 27.15
CA LEU A 571 -7.84 5.60 26.87
C LEU A 571 -8.93 6.35 26.10
N TYR A 572 -9.03 7.66 26.37
CA TYR A 572 -9.75 8.59 25.50
C TYR A 572 -9.01 8.72 24.14
N ASP A 573 -9.76 8.79 23.05
CA ASP A 573 -9.18 8.93 21.70
C ASP A 573 -8.66 10.34 21.41
N VAL A 574 -9.40 11.36 21.86
CA VAL A 574 -9.04 12.77 21.73
C VAL A 574 -9.44 13.49 23.00
N VAL A 575 -8.57 14.40 23.48
CA VAL A 575 -8.86 15.26 24.62
C VAL A 575 -8.58 16.71 24.24
N TYR A 576 -9.55 17.60 24.46
CA TYR A 576 -9.38 19.03 24.23
C TYR A 576 -8.49 19.66 25.29
N HIS A 577 -7.75 20.72 24.97
CA HIS A 577 -6.65 21.27 25.79
C HIS A 577 -7.00 21.64 27.24
N ASP A 578 -8.24 22.05 27.49
CA ASP A 578 -8.74 22.41 28.82
C ASP A 578 -9.41 21.25 29.54
N LEU A 579 -9.33 20.03 28.99
CA LEU A 579 -9.91 18.78 29.49
C LEU A 579 -11.44 18.76 29.57
N SER A 580 -12.13 19.78 29.05
CA SER A 580 -13.60 19.90 29.06
C SER A 580 -14.29 18.94 28.10
N LEU A 581 -13.62 18.55 27.01
CA LEU A 581 -14.12 17.60 26.02
C LEU A 581 -13.17 16.43 25.91
N ARG A 582 -13.69 15.23 26.11
CA ARG A 582 -12.95 13.95 26.03
C ARG A 582 -13.77 12.95 25.20
N ASP A 583 -13.16 12.36 24.17
CA ASP A 583 -13.81 11.33 23.37
C ASP A 583 -13.56 9.94 23.94
N PRO A 584 -14.56 9.28 24.53
CA PRO A 584 -14.41 7.95 25.13
C PRO A 584 -14.55 6.81 24.10
N THR A 585 -14.71 7.13 22.82
CA THR A 585 -14.90 6.12 21.75
C THR A 585 -13.66 5.24 21.65
N PRO A 586 -13.78 3.92 21.79
CA PRO A 586 -12.65 3.01 21.61
C PRO A 586 -12.02 3.15 20.23
N SER A 587 -10.69 3.22 20.17
CA SER A 587 -9.92 3.38 18.93
C SER A 587 -8.61 2.61 18.97
N SER A 588 -8.06 2.30 17.79
CA SER A 588 -6.74 1.69 17.66
C SER A 588 -5.61 2.63 18.09
N ALA A 589 -5.83 3.95 18.07
CA ALA A 589 -4.87 4.92 18.57
C ALA A 589 -4.49 4.66 20.06
N ALA A 590 -5.45 4.22 20.86
CA ALA A 590 -5.20 3.80 22.24
C ALA A 590 -4.37 2.50 22.30
N VAL A 591 -4.58 1.56 21.38
CA VAL A 591 -3.75 0.32 21.28
C VAL A 591 -2.31 0.67 20.95
N VAL A 592 -2.08 1.58 19.99
CA VAL A 592 -0.75 2.11 19.65
C VAL A 592 -0.11 2.69 20.91
N ALA A 593 -0.81 3.56 21.62
CA ALA A 593 -0.30 4.21 22.83
C ALA A 593 0.06 3.20 23.93
N LEU A 594 -0.85 2.29 24.28
CA LEU A 594 -0.63 1.27 25.31
C LEU A 594 0.53 0.31 24.98
N SER A 595 0.79 0.08 23.68
CA SER A 595 1.91 -0.76 23.25
C SER A 595 3.26 -0.04 23.26
N LEU A 596 3.28 1.29 23.18
CA LEU A 596 4.49 2.10 23.15
C LEU A 596 4.98 2.52 24.52
N VAL A 597 4.05 2.77 25.47
CA VAL A 597 4.36 3.22 26.84
C VAL A 597 3.66 2.36 27.90
N PRO A 598 3.82 1.02 27.84
CA PRO A 598 3.13 0.10 28.76
C PRO A 598 3.53 0.31 30.21
N GLU A 599 4.74 0.83 30.45
CA GLU A 599 5.28 1.13 31.79
C GLU A 599 4.48 2.18 32.59
N LEU A 600 3.66 2.98 31.90
CA LEU A 600 2.77 3.95 32.55
C LEU A 600 1.54 3.29 33.18
N PHE A 601 1.30 2.01 32.91
CA PHE A 601 0.11 1.29 33.34
C PHE A 601 0.46 0.05 34.16
N SER A 602 -0.36 -0.29 35.11
CA SER A 602 -0.26 -1.58 35.80
C SER A 602 -0.67 -2.73 34.88
N ARG A 603 -0.18 -3.94 35.14
CA ARG A 603 -0.60 -5.15 34.43
C ARG A 603 -2.12 -5.35 34.43
N LYS A 604 -2.79 -5.01 35.52
CA LYS A 604 -4.26 -5.09 35.61
C LYS A 604 -4.97 -4.11 34.71
N GLU A 605 -4.44 -2.89 34.58
CA GLU A 605 -4.99 -1.89 33.64
C GLU A 605 -4.78 -2.29 32.19
N LEU A 606 -3.60 -2.78 31.84
CA LEU A 606 -3.32 -3.29 30.48
C LEU A 606 -4.20 -4.49 30.14
N ALA A 607 -4.39 -5.45 31.05
CA ALA A 607 -5.27 -6.59 30.85
C ALA A 607 -6.73 -6.14 30.63
N ARG A 608 -7.24 -5.22 31.45
CA ARG A 608 -8.59 -4.66 31.31
C ARG A 608 -8.76 -3.90 29.99
N ALA A 609 -7.75 -3.14 29.59
CA ALA A 609 -7.77 -2.44 28.30
C ALA A 609 -7.79 -3.43 27.14
N PHE A 610 -7.02 -4.51 27.23
CA PHE A 610 -7.00 -5.55 26.21
C PHE A 610 -8.33 -6.30 26.11
N GLU A 611 -8.99 -6.61 27.22
CA GLU A 611 -10.34 -7.19 27.23
C GLU A 611 -11.36 -6.28 26.51
N LEU A 612 -11.25 -4.96 26.65
CA LEU A 612 -12.07 -4.02 25.91
C LEU A 612 -11.73 -4.06 24.42
N VAL A 613 -10.45 -4.12 24.06
CA VAL A 613 -10.01 -4.26 22.66
C VAL A 613 -10.59 -5.53 22.04
N GLU A 614 -10.49 -6.68 22.73
CA GLU A 614 -11.05 -7.95 22.23
C GLU A 614 -12.56 -7.86 21.99
N ARG A 615 -13.29 -7.22 22.88
CA ARG A 615 -14.75 -7.09 22.80
C ARG A 615 -15.24 -6.08 21.79
N GLU A 616 -14.54 -4.92 21.67
CA GLU A 616 -15.07 -3.75 20.97
C GLU A 616 -14.40 -3.48 19.62
N LEU A 617 -13.14 -3.84 19.46
CA LEU A 617 -12.34 -3.46 18.30
C LEU A 617 -11.91 -4.65 17.43
N VAL A 618 -11.73 -5.84 18.02
CA VAL A 618 -11.23 -7.00 17.29
C VAL A 618 -12.21 -7.44 16.21
N VAL A 619 -11.66 -7.65 15.02
CA VAL A 619 -12.35 -8.23 13.87
C VAL A 619 -11.74 -9.59 13.58
N LYS A 620 -12.62 -10.57 13.33
CA LYS A 620 -12.20 -11.95 13.04
C LYS A 620 -12.41 -12.28 11.57
N ARG A 621 -11.58 -13.18 11.07
CA ARG A 621 -11.68 -13.81 9.76
C ARG A 621 -12.06 -15.28 9.93
N THR A 622 -13.02 -15.74 9.17
CA THR A 622 -13.54 -17.12 9.21
C THR A 622 -13.09 -17.88 7.98
N ASN A 623 -13.11 -19.22 8.05
CA ASN A 623 -12.70 -20.10 6.95
C ASN A 623 -11.28 -19.83 6.44
N VAL A 624 -10.37 -19.45 7.35
CA VAL A 624 -8.96 -19.28 7.04
C VAL A 624 -8.40 -20.61 6.52
N MET A 625 -7.78 -20.58 5.35
CA MET A 625 -7.33 -21.79 4.64
C MET A 625 -6.42 -22.67 5.50
N LEU A 626 -5.50 -22.04 6.24
CA LEU A 626 -4.58 -22.75 7.13
C LEU A 626 -5.25 -23.19 8.46
N HIS A 627 -6.43 -22.70 8.78
CA HIS A 627 -7.17 -23.02 10.00
C HIS A 627 -8.71 -22.93 9.81
N PRO A 628 -9.34 -23.81 9.01
CA PRO A 628 -10.72 -23.63 8.56
C PRO A 628 -11.81 -23.79 9.64
N ARG A 629 -11.47 -24.30 10.83
CA ARG A 629 -12.43 -24.66 11.85
C ARG A 629 -12.72 -23.58 12.90
N LYS A 630 -11.90 -22.53 12.98
CA LYS A 630 -11.97 -21.51 14.03
C LYS A 630 -11.86 -20.11 13.42
N PRO A 631 -12.73 -19.14 13.81
CA PRO A 631 -12.48 -17.74 13.48
C PRO A 631 -11.18 -17.26 14.12
N LEU A 632 -10.30 -16.65 13.34
CA LEU A 632 -9.03 -16.11 13.79
C LEU A 632 -9.08 -14.58 13.89
N THR A 633 -8.35 -13.99 14.80
CA THR A 633 -8.17 -12.55 14.89
C THR A 633 -7.48 -12.06 13.62
N PHE A 634 -8.09 -11.08 12.95
CA PHE A 634 -7.57 -10.48 11.70
C PHE A 634 -6.95 -9.11 11.93
N GLY A 635 -7.50 -8.34 12.83
CA GLY A 635 -7.05 -7.00 13.17
C GLY A 635 -8.06 -6.27 14.05
N ILE A 636 -7.92 -4.97 14.14
CA ILE A 636 -8.81 -4.11 14.91
C ILE A 636 -9.37 -2.97 14.05
N VAL A 637 -10.58 -2.51 14.35
CA VAL A 637 -11.12 -1.32 13.70
C VAL A 637 -10.41 -0.06 14.20
N ALA A 638 -10.23 0.91 13.30
CA ALA A 638 -9.55 2.16 13.62
C ALA A 638 -10.26 2.93 14.74
N LYS A 639 -11.58 3.03 14.66
CA LYS A 639 -12.41 3.69 15.69
C LYS A 639 -13.81 3.08 15.70
N LYS A 640 -14.37 2.83 16.86
CA LYS A 640 -15.73 2.27 16.99
C LYS A 640 -16.80 3.34 16.74
N ARG A 641 -16.76 3.96 15.56
CA ARG A 641 -17.71 4.99 15.13
C ARG A 641 -17.90 4.95 13.61
N GLY A 642 -19.10 5.30 13.15
CA GLY A 642 -19.42 5.39 11.73
C GLY A 642 -20.13 4.16 11.19
N ARG A 643 -20.13 4.01 9.86
CA ARG A 643 -20.81 2.92 9.15
C ARG A 643 -19.92 1.67 9.11
N ARG A 644 -20.56 0.51 9.06
CA ARG A 644 -19.84 -0.78 8.98
C ARG A 644 -19.19 -1.05 7.61
N TYR A 645 -19.51 -0.27 6.61
CA TYR A 645 -18.97 -0.38 5.26
C TYR A 645 -18.29 0.91 4.84
N TYR A 646 -17.19 0.76 4.13
CA TYR A 646 -16.39 1.86 3.62
C TYR A 646 -17.03 2.45 2.36
N LEU A 647 -17.31 3.74 2.35
CA LEU A 647 -17.80 4.49 1.20
C LEU A 647 -16.85 5.62 0.77
N GLY A 648 -16.04 6.13 1.69
CA GLY A 648 -15.14 7.25 1.41
C GLY A 648 -14.44 7.78 2.67
N ASP A 649 -14.01 9.02 2.61
CA ASP A 649 -13.16 9.64 3.65
C ASP A 649 -13.81 9.69 5.04
N GLU A 650 -15.15 9.73 5.13
CA GLU A 650 -15.86 9.72 6.41
C GLU A 650 -15.66 8.43 7.20
N GLU A 651 -15.54 7.29 6.51
CA GLU A 651 -15.33 5.98 7.12
C GLU A 651 -13.85 5.57 7.17
N TYR A 652 -12.94 6.39 6.62
CA TYR A 652 -11.53 6.04 6.44
C TYR A 652 -10.82 5.68 7.74
N HIS A 653 -11.18 6.32 8.85
CA HIS A 653 -10.69 6.02 10.19
C HIS A 653 -11.83 5.64 11.17
N GLY A 654 -12.87 5.01 10.66
CA GLY A 654 -14.03 4.54 11.43
C GLY A 654 -14.02 3.03 11.68
N LEU A 655 -15.16 2.38 11.39
CA LEU A 655 -15.34 0.93 11.52
C LEU A 655 -14.67 0.17 10.35
N VAL A 656 -13.39 0.43 10.11
CA VAL A 656 -12.54 -0.24 9.13
C VAL A 656 -11.30 -0.79 9.79
N VAL A 657 -10.81 -1.92 9.31
CA VAL A 657 -9.55 -2.52 9.82
C VAL A 657 -8.37 -1.98 9.02
N TRP A 658 -7.37 -1.48 9.72
CA TRP A 658 -6.09 -1.10 9.15
C TRP A 658 -5.02 -2.11 9.56
N PRO A 659 -4.42 -2.87 8.63
CA PRO A 659 -3.35 -3.82 8.96
C PRO A 659 -2.12 -3.17 9.60
N ARG A 660 -1.93 -1.89 9.38
CA ARG A 660 -0.92 -1.06 10.05
C ARG A 660 -0.98 -1.17 11.58
N ASP A 661 -2.18 -1.37 12.15
CA ASP A 661 -2.37 -1.46 13.60
C ASP A 661 -2.05 -2.84 14.18
N VAL A 662 -1.85 -3.85 13.33
CA VAL A 662 -1.59 -5.24 13.74
C VAL A 662 -0.30 -5.39 14.56
N PRO A 663 0.85 -4.80 14.22
CA PRO A 663 2.05 -4.90 15.04
C PRO A 663 1.88 -4.36 16.47
N TYR A 664 1.11 -3.29 16.62
CA TYR A 664 0.80 -2.70 17.92
C TYR A 664 -0.14 -3.58 18.75
N LEU A 665 -1.18 -4.14 18.10
CA LEU A 665 -2.06 -5.12 18.73
C LEU A 665 -1.29 -6.37 19.18
N ALA A 666 -0.43 -6.91 18.34
CA ALA A 666 0.40 -8.06 18.67
C ALA A 666 1.36 -7.78 19.84
N ARG A 667 1.97 -6.59 19.85
CA ARG A 667 2.85 -6.14 20.93
C ARG A 667 2.09 -6.03 22.25
N LEU A 668 0.90 -5.41 22.24
CA LEU A 668 0.04 -5.33 23.42
C LEU A 668 -0.43 -6.71 23.89
N ALA A 669 -0.79 -7.61 22.97
CA ALA A 669 -1.19 -8.99 23.27
C ALA A 669 -0.06 -9.75 24.00
N ARG A 670 1.20 -9.63 23.55
CA ARG A 670 2.36 -10.21 24.24
C ARG A 670 2.56 -9.66 25.64
N ILE A 671 2.44 -8.34 25.81
CA ILE A 671 2.56 -7.68 27.13
C ILE A 671 1.57 -8.25 28.14
N VAL A 672 0.37 -8.60 27.70
CA VAL A 672 -0.67 -9.18 28.58
C VAL A 672 -0.72 -10.72 28.57
N GLY A 673 0.25 -11.38 27.89
CA GLY A 673 0.36 -12.85 27.86
C GLY A 673 -0.65 -13.55 26.97
N LYS A 674 -1.08 -12.90 25.86
CA LYS A 674 -2.04 -13.43 24.87
C LYS A 674 -1.34 -13.79 23.54
N ASP A 675 -0.28 -14.58 23.59
CA ASP A 675 0.55 -14.93 22.42
C ASP A 675 -0.21 -15.62 21.30
N THR A 676 -1.28 -16.35 21.58
CA THR A 676 -2.14 -16.96 20.58
C THR A 676 -2.75 -15.96 19.60
N VAL A 677 -3.00 -14.72 20.04
CA VAL A 677 -3.51 -13.64 19.17
C VAL A 677 -2.49 -13.28 18.10
N VAL A 678 -1.20 -13.33 18.43
CA VAL A 678 -0.12 -13.02 17.48
C VAL A 678 -0.08 -14.04 16.35
N GLU A 679 -0.24 -15.33 16.67
CA GLU A 679 -0.34 -16.40 15.67
C GLU A 679 -1.62 -16.27 14.82
N GLU A 680 -2.76 -15.98 15.45
CA GLU A 680 -4.02 -15.77 14.72
C GLU A 680 -3.92 -14.62 13.71
N LEU A 681 -3.28 -13.50 14.08
CA LEU A 681 -3.05 -12.35 13.22
C LEU A 681 -2.20 -12.72 12.00
N LEU A 682 -1.15 -13.53 12.18
CA LEU A 682 -0.34 -14.02 11.08
C LEU A 682 -1.14 -14.85 10.10
N LEU A 683 -1.76 -15.92 10.61
CA LEU A 683 -2.47 -16.89 9.76
C LEU A 683 -3.62 -16.24 8.98
N SER A 684 -4.33 -15.30 9.59
CA SER A 684 -5.42 -14.58 8.93
C SER A 684 -4.93 -13.55 7.90
N SER A 685 -3.77 -12.91 8.13
CA SER A 685 -3.15 -12.01 7.16
C SER A 685 -2.64 -12.78 5.95
N LEU A 686 -1.92 -13.89 6.16
CA LEU A 686 -1.45 -14.77 5.09
C LEU A 686 -2.61 -15.31 4.25
N ASP A 687 -3.73 -15.69 4.88
CA ASP A 687 -4.91 -16.15 4.15
C ASP A 687 -5.43 -15.08 3.17
N HIS A 688 -5.45 -13.81 3.59
CA HIS A 688 -5.78 -12.70 2.70
C HIS A 688 -4.77 -12.58 1.55
N GLU A 689 -3.50 -12.50 1.86
CA GLU A 689 -2.42 -12.21 0.88
C GLU A 689 -2.27 -13.30 -0.20
N PHE A 690 -2.72 -14.52 0.08
CA PHE A 690 -2.60 -15.63 -0.86
C PHE A 690 -3.94 -16.05 -1.49
N SER A 691 -5.06 -15.48 -1.09
CA SER A 691 -6.38 -15.92 -1.56
C SER A 691 -7.25 -14.85 -2.19
N GLU A 692 -7.01 -13.57 -1.89
CA GLU A 692 -7.85 -12.47 -2.37
C GLU A 692 -7.04 -11.15 -2.46
N GLY A 693 -7.59 -10.15 -3.14
CA GLY A 693 -6.89 -8.89 -3.35
C GLY A 693 -5.61 -9.07 -4.18
N ALA A 694 -4.61 -8.25 -3.95
CA ALA A 694 -3.30 -8.38 -4.61
C ALA A 694 -2.51 -9.54 -4.01
N ILE A 695 -2.28 -10.59 -4.81
CA ILE A 695 -1.55 -11.79 -4.36
C ILE A 695 -0.15 -11.39 -3.92
N PHE A 696 0.29 -11.89 -2.76
CA PHE A 696 1.52 -11.57 -2.03
C PHE A 696 1.54 -10.20 -1.33
N TYR A 697 0.50 -9.38 -1.46
CA TYR A 697 0.44 -8.05 -0.86
C TYR A 697 -0.74 -7.91 0.10
N CYS A 698 -0.64 -6.98 1.02
CA CYS A 698 -1.71 -6.65 1.94
C CYS A 698 -2.35 -5.31 1.59
N ASN A 699 -3.67 -5.26 1.67
CA ASN A 699 -4.44 -4.05 1.41
C ASN A 699 -4.18 -2.95 2.44
N GLU A 700 -4.50 -1.72 2.03
CA GLU A 700 -4.50 -0.53 2.87
C GLU A 700 -5.47 -0.66 4.04
N LEU A 701 -6.72 -0.99 3.75
CA LEU A 701 -7.76 -1.17 4.75
C LEU A 701 -8.82 -2.20 4.34
N PHE A 702 -9.63 -2.61 5.31
CA PHE A 702 -10.72 -3.55 5.11
C PHE A 702 -12.02 -2.99 5.70
N SER A 703 -13.06 -2.99 4.88
CA SER A 703 -14.43 -2.71 5.30
C SER A 703 -14.98 -3.90 6.07
N LEU A 704 -15.78 -3.68 7.11
CA LEU A 704 -16.53 -4.76 7.72
C LEU A 704 -17.56 -5.27 6.71
N ALA A 705 -17.60 -6.59 6.51
CA ALA A 705 -18.49 -7.20 5.55
C ALA A 705 -19.93 -7.10 6.06
N GLU A 706 -20.70 -6.15 5.56
CA GLU A 706 -22.15 -6.16 5.59
C GLU A 706 -22.70 -4.96 4.82
N GLY A 707 -23.82 -5.15 4.12
CA GLY A 707 -24.48 -4.10 3.34
C GLY A 707 -24.50 -4.32 1.83
N GLY A 708 -23.89 -5.40 1.33
CA GLY A 708 -24.08 -5.86 -0.05
C GLY A 708 -25.23 -6.85 -0.16
N ASN A 709 -25.81 -6.99 -1.34
CA ASN A 709 -26.72 -8.10 -1.63
C ASN A 709 -26.06 -9.42 -1.20
N PRO A 710 -26.79 -10.37 -0.61
CA PRO A 710 -26.25 -11.70 -0.35
C PRO A 710 -25.64 -12.25 -1.63
N SER A 711 -24.46 -12.89 -1.53
CA SER A 711 -23.94 -13.70 -2.62
C SER A 711 -25.06 -14.60 -3.13
N PRO A 712 -25.19 -14.84 -4.45
CA PRO A 712 -26.19 -15.76 -5.00
C PRO A 712 -26.12 -17.15 -4.38
N SER A 713 -24.99 -17.53 -3.79
CA SER A 713 -24.81 -18.77 -3.02
C SER A 713 -25.45 -18.75 -1.63
N GLY A 714 -26.08 -17.64 -1.20
CA GLY A 714 -26.72 -17.50 0.12
C GLY A 714 -25.78 -17.53 1.33
N ARG A 715 -24.45 -17.66 1.12
CA ARG A 715 -23.45 -17.64 2.17
C ARG A 715 -22.84 -16.23 2.24
N GLN A 716 -23.34 -15.42 3.15
CA GLN A 716 -22.64 -14.19 3.55
C GLN A 716 -21.31 -14.57 4.20
N SER A 717 -20.20 -14.22 3.55
CA SER A 717 -18.90 -14.25 4.20
C SER A 717 -18.84 -13.06 5.17
N ASN A 718 -18.81 -13.32 6.47
CA ASN A 718 -18.60 -12.29 7.49
C ASN A 718 -17.14 -11.78 7.52
N ASN A 719 -16.33 -12.14 6.53
CA ASN A 719 -14.94 -11.72 6.46
C ASN A 719 -14.83 -10.25 6.02
N PRO A 720 -13.87 -9.51 6.58
CA PRO A 720 -13.55 -8.15 6.15
C PRO A 720 -13.28 -8.08 4.65
N VAL A 721 -13.73 -7.01 4.00
CA VAL A 721 -13.62 -6.82 2.54
C VAL A 721 -12.46 -5.89 2.24
N PRO A 722 -11.46 -6.32 1.43
CA PRO A 722 -10.34 -5.46 1.06
C PRO A 722 -10.82 -4.25 0.26
N MET A 723 -10.36 -3.07 0.65
CA MET A 723 -10.76 -1.78 0.07
C MET A 723 -9.56 -0.87 -0.16
N LYS A 724 -9.78 0.22 -0.90
CA LYS A 724 -8.76 1.24 -1.20
C LYS A 724 -7.56 0.65 -1.96
N ASN A 725 -6.34 1.00 -1.57
CA ASN A 725 -5.15 0.52 -2.21
C ASN A 725 -4.95 -0.98 -1.94
N GLN A 726 -4.64 -1.73 -2.99
CA GLN A 726 -4.48 -3.20 -2.90
C GLN A 726 -3.11 -3.60 -2.34
N MET A 727 -2.17 -2.66 -2.30
CA MET A 727 -0.79 -2.89 -1.88
C MET A 727 -0.34 -1.73 -1.02
N GLN A 728 -0.20 -1.95 0.29
CA GLN A 728 0.24 -0.94 1.23
C GLN A 728 1.49 -1.41 1.97
N ALA A 729 2.57 -0.61 1.92
CA ALA A 729 3.87 -1.00 2.47
C ALA A 729 3.83 -1.22 3.99
N TRP A 730 3.22 -0.33 4.77
CA TRP A 730 3.11 -0.49 6.22
C TRP A 730 2.21 -1.63 6.69
N SER A 731 1.45 -2.25 5.77
CA SER A 731 0.68 -3.47 6.02
C SER A 731 1.53 -4.75 5.84
N MET A 732 2.79 -4.62 5.38
CA MET A 732 3.71 -5.73 5.06
C MET A 732 4.75 -5.92 6.17
N TRP A 733 4.31 -6.13 7.41
CA TRP A 733 5.18 -6.33 8.58
C TRP A 733 5.70 -7.77 8.66
N CYS A 734 7.02 -7.95 8.80
CA CYS A 734 7.71 -9.24 8.85
C CYS A 734 8.38 -9.51 10.21
N ASP A 735 9.03 -8.50 10.82
CA ASP A 735 9.86 -8.65 12.02
C ASP A 735 9.08 -9.18 13.23
N LEU A 736 7.76 -8.94 13.25
CA LEU A 736 6.87 -9.49 14.28
C LEU A 736 6.97 -11.01 14.39
N TYR A 737 7.31 -11.70 13.30
CA TYR A 737 7.44 -13.16 13.22
C TYR A 737 8.88 -13.66 13.28
N LEU A 738 9.82 -12.82 12.88
CA LEU A 738 11.25 -13.12 13.00
C LEU A 738 11.71 -12.99 14.46
N SER A 739 11.10 -12.08 15.22
CA SER A 739 11.39 -11.85 16.64
C SER A 739 10.63 -12.76 17.61
N SER A 740 9.73 -13.61 17.13
CA SER A 740 8.94 -14.55 17.95
C SER A 740 9.76 -15.78 18.40
N VAL A 741 11.07 -15.69 18.23
CA VAL A 741 12.03 -16.78 18.54
C VAL A 741 12.87 -16.40 19.72
#